data_a21a6e61d469a462781a3fb2883104fa
#
_entry.id   a21a6e61d469a462781a3fb2883104fa
#
_cell.length_a   1.000
_cell.length_b   1.000
_cell.length_c   1.000
_cell.angle_alpha   90.00
_cell.angle_beta   90.00
_cell.angle_gamma   90.00
#
_symmetry.space_group_name_H-M   'P 1'
#
loop_
_entity.id
_entity.type
_entity.pdbx_description
1 polymer ?
#
loop_
_entity_poly.entity_id
_entity_poly.type
_entity_poly.pdbx_seq_one_letter_code
_entity_poly.pdbx_strand_id
1 'polypeptide(L)'
;MCDGMRVGLFAVGCALSLSCFAAEIAVQGGKGLKVVHGELDRLEPNGLYGMGVDVRRDGFGGSVIYGNDGCFVVERRTWGGWRNFKAVIRASELGGMVARRFATYDAPSGATFRVTQPMAPLRAVHAKVCGLTLGHGEAMDGNDYSFAAAFGSFARMDARPLVGHSTGCFNTDRINLSGDSRIAYCHELEGRTFLSGSVTAGASWRKEGSFAIECSIDGENWTWLGSVDGVTCRDFALPANLFPTRRLHVRIVGRPGCNIQLNRYVLRARVDGKPMSASGSTRYVEASGGTTFGEVGPNPLFDESYGAIVGGGGGIDLWRAESGWKVARHRKAPERRETGIVLNTAANEAESVQLVVTPRKGLADVRVDANVPGMWTEVRRVEYVTVTIPTDSAGSCGRHPDPLPPQDPRPFAVEAGVNQPFWITVRPPKGMPKGLYRGEISVSCRDADGTDKSMPVPLTVEVFGFSFPDEVSLKSRFGVHPPQYTDWFHAKTHDERRRTLDRLYELYGDCHISPGSVVQYDTWEPTWDKSAGESCPEKWEPVFRWKQWDAAVERVFEKYHFNTINILPYYFRSGIGNDVRISDIAGLKPDHPAHAVLTEKYLRGLSRHLAEKGWDRKAYVQWFDEPTERAYPALREGTAILRRAMPNVKVLVTEQPEEDNLGGADIWCPLTHMLHSAQEMPRRAAGDEFWWYVCNEPLAPYFGTFSDRPASECRLWAWESRKFGIKGMLLWSMFSWTSDAAYPDGIQDPYADPMTWFGLGSLAAKGARNPCGNGCGRLVYPPRRCVETRGDRSAALVKDAPVPSQRLFQLRDGIEDYEYFKMLERLDPKNPLLAVPADVCVSETEYGHDPAAMDAHRLKLAREIERLSSSTSTWGDAKAPNYDESKVGPYTLEDPLTFADGTKLTSPDQWPKRRSEKHGIAACDWIWAMDFADRIFARDKNIESQ
;
A
#
# COMPACT_ATOMS: atom_id res chain seq x y z
N MET A 1 26.95 23.10 -40.91
CA MET A 1 26.35 24.38 -40.52
C MET A 1 25.89 24.19 -39.06
N CYS A 2 26.65 24.78 -38.16
CA CYS A 2 26.37 24.69 -36.72
C CYS A 2 25.44 25.86 -36.37
N ASP A 3 24.18 25.57 -36.08
CA ASP A 3 23.32 26.56 -35.46
C ASP A 3 23.56 26.51 -33.95
N GLY A 4 23.98 27.70 -33.45
CA GLY A 4 24.40 27.87 -32.08
C GLY A 4 23.23 27.91 -31.09
N MET A 5 23.34 27.10 -30.08
CA MET A 5 22.52 27.19 -28.88
C MET A 5 23.11 28.23 -27.93
N ARG A 6 22.34 29.22 -27.59
CA ARG A 6 22.67 30.20 -26.52
C ARG A 6 22.40 29.59 -25.15
N VAL A 7 23.43 29.44 -24.37
CA VAL A 7 23.34 29.18 -22.91
C VAL A 7 23.22 30.57 -22.23
N GLY A 8 22.05 30.82 -21.65
CA GLY A 8 21.85 32.03 -20.87
C GLY A 8 22.27 31.81 -19.42
N LEU A 9 23.40 32.40 -19.01
CA LEU A 9 23.74 32.54 -17.59
C LEU A 9 22.89 33.65 -16.98
N PHE A 10 22.02 33.35 -16.05
CA PHE A 10 21.40 34.36 -15.19
C PHE A 10 22.16 34.44 -13.87
N ALA A 11 22.96 35.49 -13.71
CA ALA A 11 23.49 35.89 -12.43
C ALA A 11 22.43 36.74 -11.71
N VAL A 12 21.81 36.22 -10.65
CA VAL A 12 21.05 37.02 -9.70
C VAL A 12 21.97 37.28 -8.51
N GLY A 13 22.46 38.49 -8.43
CA GLY A 13 23.24 38.98 -7.29
C GLY A 13 22.35 39.16 -6.06
N CYS A 14 22.62 38.41 -5.02
CA CYS A 14 22.29 38.78 -3.64
C CYS A 14 23.34 38.23 -2.70
N ALA A 15 23.72 39.03 -1.75
CA ALA A 15 24.86 38.86 -0.88
C ALA A 15 24.72 37.65 0.02
N LEU A 16 25.80 36.86 0.18
CA LEU A 16 26.09 35.90 1.23
C LEU A 16 25.11 34.71 1.36
N SER A 17 24.90 33.98 0.26
CA SER A 17 24.62 32.56 0.26
C SER A 17 25.40 31.96 -0.90
N LEU A 18 26.07 30.83 -0.66
CA LEU A 18 26.74 30.05 -1.69
C LEU A 18 25.74 29.75 -2.83
N SER A 19 25.91 30.45 -3.94
CA SER A 19 25.02 30.32 -5.09
C SER A 19 25.29 29.00 -5.81
N CYS A 20 24.33 28.08 -5.77
CA CYS A 20 24.32 26.96 -6.70
C CYS A 20 24.23 27.50 -8.14
N PHE A 21 25.13 27.13 -9.00
CA PHE A 21 25.03 27.40 -10.44
C PHE A 21 23.97 26.47 -11.02
N ALA A 22 22.98 27.04 -11.68
CA ALA A 22 21.97 26.28 -12.42
C ALA A 22 22.27 26.34 -13.91
N ALA A 23 22.47 25.20 -14.56
CA ALA A 23 22.58 25.11 -16.00
C ALA A 23 21.23 24.70 -16.60
N GLU A 24 20.75 25.43 -17.60
CA GLU A 24 19.57 25.05 -18.36
C GLU A 24 19.95 24.12 -19.53
N ILE A 25 19.27 23.01 -19.61
CA ILE A 25 19.50 21.98 -20.61
C ILE A 25 18.26 21.90 -21.51
N ALA A 26 18.43 22.16 -22.79
CA ALA A 26 17.38 22.11 -23.77
C ALA A 26 17.21 20.69 -24.36
N VAL A 27 15.96 20.23 -24.40
CA VAL A 27 15.60 18.95 -25.01
C VAL A 27 15.34 19.15 -26.48
N GLN A 28 16.04 18.42 -27.32
CA GLN A 28 15.83 18.42 -28.76
C GLN A 28 15.18 17.12 -29.25
N GLY A 29 14.02 17.25 -29.91
CA GLY A 29 13.43 16.21 -30.74
C GLY A 29 12.43 15.31 -30.03
N GLY A 30 11.46 14.77 -30.76
CA GLY A 30 10.36 13.93 -30.33
C GLY A 30 10.73 12.67 -29.58
N LYS A 31 10.62 11.52 -29.75
CA LYS A 31 10.95 10.35 -28.93
C LYS A 31 12.40 10.31 -28.47
N GLY A 32 12.65 10.63 -27.23
CA GLY A 32 13.95 10.56 -26.55
C GLY A 32 14.59 11.93 -26.29
N LEU A 33 14.95 12.13 -25.02
CA LEU A 33 15.67 13.28 -24.54
C LEU A 33 17.10 13.31 -25.08
N LYS A 34 17.44 14.31 -25.89
CA LYS A 34 18.80 14.67 -26.17
C LYS A 34 19.20 15.83 -25.25
N VAL A 35 19.98 15.57 -24.24
CA VAL A 35 20.47 16.60 -23.36
C VAL A 35 21.74 17.17 -23.96
N VAL A 36 21.72 18.46 -24.26
CA VAL A 36 22.90 19.23 -24.58
C VAL A 36 23.14 20.17 -23.41
N HIS A 37 24.35 20.19 -22.91
CA HIS A 37 24.66 20.56 -21.58
C HIS A 37 25.24 21.98 -21.45
N GLY A 38 25.14 22.50 -20.24
CA GLY A 38 25.89 23.63 -19.77
C GLY A 38 27.04 23.21 -18.84
N GLU A 39 27.82 24.15 -18.43
CA GLU A 39 29.10 24.01 -17.70
C GLU A 39 29.00 23.16 -16.43
N LEU A 40 29.31 21.87 -16.58
CA LEU A 40 29.47 20.92 -15.48
C LEU A 40 30.94 20.49 -15.33
N ASP A 41 31.86 21.32 -15.80
CA ASP A 41 33.30 21.04 -15.90
C ASP A 41 34.05 21.01 -14.55
N ARG A 42 33.34 21.15 -13.43
CA ARG A 42 33.93 21.11 -12.08
C ARG A 42 33.51 19.92 -11.23
N LEU A 43 32.89 18.92 -11.80
CA LEU A 43 32.62 17.68 -11.08
C LEU A 43 33.91 16.85 -10.99
N GLU A 44 34.33 16.59 -9.76
CA GLU A 44 35.46 15.67 -9.56
C GLU A 44 34.99 14.24 -9.87
N PRO A 45 35.78 13.48 -10.64
CA PRO A 45 35.53 12.04 -10.81
C PRO A 45 35.46 11.37 -9.43
N ASN A 46 34.44 10.53 -9.20
CA ASN A 46 34.20 9.83 -7.94
C ASN A 46 33.73 10.70 -6.74
N GLY A 47 33.35 11.96 -6.95
CA GLY A 47 32.66 12.75 -5.93
C GLY A 47 31.19 12.36 -5.79
N LEU A 48 30.58 12.64 -4.61
CA LEU A 48 29.14 12.56 -4.40
C LEU A 48 28.51 13.93 -4.65
N TYR A 49 27.55 13.99 -5.57
CA TYR A 49 26.92 15.23 -5.96
C TYR A 49 25.41 15.09 -5.94
N GLY A 50 24.72 16.08 -5.44
CA GLY A 50 23.28 16.20 -5.60
C GLY A 50 22.96 17.23 -6.66
N MET A 51 22.01 16.92 -7.50
CA MET A 51 21.55 17.81 -8.55
C MET A 51 20.03 17.86 -8.59
N GLY A 52 19.48 19.09 -8.61
CA GLY A 52 18.08 19.31 -8.91
C GLY A 52 17.90 19.57 -10.39
N VAL A 53 16.90 18.93 -10.99
CA VAL A 53 16.52 19.18 -12.38
C VAL A 53 15.09 19.69 -12.40
N ASP A 54 14.92 20.96 -12.81
CA ASP A 54 13.60 21.53 -13.04
C ASP A 54 13.28 21.51 -14.54
N VAL A 55 12.15 20.95 -14.89
CA VAL A 55 11.61 21.00 -16.25
C VAL A 55 10.60 22.14 -16.30
N ARG A 56 10.93 23.25 -16.94
CA ARG A 56 10.16 24.48 -16.91
C ARG A 56 8.96 24.54 -17.83
N ARG A 57 8.82 23.59 -18.74
CA ARG A 57 7.68 23.55 -19.64
C ARG A 57 6.71 22.45 -19.19
N ASP A 58 5.44 22.76 -19.11
CA ASP A 58 4.35 21.87 -18.74
C ASP A 58 4.32 21.40 -17.26
N GLY A 59 4.93 22.16 -16.34
CA GLY A 59 4.86 21.88 -14.90
C GLY A 59 5.69 20.68 -14.44
N PHE A 60 6.68 20.27 -15.20
CA PHE A 60 7.57 19.19 -14.85
C PHE A 60 8.81 19.68 -14.07
N GLY A 61 9.13 19.06 -12.97
CA GLY A 61 10.37 19.25 -12.22
C GLY A 61 10.95 17.91 -11.80
N GLY A 62 12.26 17.84 -11.63
CA GLY A 62 12.93 16.62 -11.24
C GLY A 62 14.16 16.87 -10.36
N SER A 63 14.55 15.90 -9.54
CA SER A 63 15.84 15.85 -8.90
C SER A 63 16.70 14.74 -9.49
N VAL A 64 17.99 15.01 -9.52
CA VAL A 64 18.99 14.04 -9.92
C VAL A 64 19.87 13.79 -8.72
N ILE A 65 20.02 12.54 -8.35
CA ILE A 65 20.94 12.12 -7.30
C ILE A 65 22.06 11.31 -7.94
N TYR A 66 23.26 11.74 -7.68
CA TYR A 66 24.46 11.21 -8.30
C TYR A 66 25.28 10.39 -7.30
N GLY A 67 25.72 9.22 -7.70
CA GLY A 67 26.61 8.38 -6.93
C GLY A 67 28.07 8.45 -7.44
N ASN A 68 29.02 8.05 -6.60
CA ASN A 68 30.45 8.13 -6.91
C ASN A 68 30.93 7.18 -8.02
N ASP A 69 30.06 6.31 -8.55
CA ASP A 69 30.32 5.50 -9.76
C ASP A 69 30.08 6.27 -11.06
N GLY A 70 29.60 7.50 -10.93
CA GLY A 70 29.36 8.35 -12.07
C GLY A 70 28.02 8.21 -12.76
N CYS A 71 27.05 7.60 -12.13
CA CYS A 71 25.71 7.50 -12.69
C CYS A 71 24.70 8.34 -11.90
N PHE A 72 23.81 9.02 -12.60
CA PHE A 72 22.63 9.62 -11.98
C PHE A 72 21.35 9.09 -12.56
N VAL A 73 20.29 9.19 -11.75
CA VAL A 73 18.92 8.96 -12.17
C VAL A 73 18.18 10.30 -12.18
N VAL A 74 17.54 10.60 -13.27
CA VAL A 74 16.69 11.80 -13.40
C VAL A 74 15.27 11.40 -13.08
N GLU A 75 14.67 12.07 -12.12
CA GLU A 75 13.26 11.92 -11.79
C GLU A 75 12.45 13.08 -12.37
N ARG A 76 11.25 12.80 -12.82
CA ARG A 76 10.32 13.75 -13.37
C ARG A 76 9.25 14.07 -12.34
N ARG A 77 9.07 15.34 -12.00
CA ARG A 77 7.90 15.77 -11.24
C ARG A 77 6.73 15.99 -12.21
N THR A 78 5.66 15.23 -12.03
CA THR A 78 4.36 15.46 -12.63
C THR A 78 3.47 16.18 -11.64
N TRP A 79 2.28 16.56 -12.02
CA TRP A 79 1.34 17.35 -11.21
C TRP A 79 1.01 16.81 -9.82
N GLY A 80 1.47 15.66 -9.45
CA GLY A 80 1.24 15.01 -8.16
C GLY A 80 2.37 14.12 -7.69
N GLY A 81 3.56 14.17 -8.29
CA GLY A 81 4.68 13.36 -7.82
C GLY A 81 5.87 13.34 -8.75
N TRP A 82 6.92 12.70 -8.29
CA TRP A 82 8.14 12.50 -9.04
C TRP A 82 8.06 11.20 -9.82
N ARG A 83 8.27 11.24 -11.13
CA ARG A 83 8.43 10.04 -11.95
C ARG A 83 9.85 9.88 -12.40
N ASN A 84 10.34 8.65 -12.31
CA ASN A 84 11.65 8.29 -12.77
C ASN A 84 11.72 8.41 -14.30
N PHE A 85 12.50 9.37 -14.79
CA PHE A 85 12.99 9.29 -16.15
C PHE A 85 14.12 8.30 -16.13
N LYS A 86 14.02 7.20 -16.78
CA LYS A 86 15.13 6.27 -16.98
C LYS A 86 16.28 6.93 -17.76
N ALA A 87 16.85 7.98 -17.18
CA ALA A 87 18.02 8.65 -17.70
C ALA A 87 19.20 8.33 -16.79
N VAL A 88 20.18 7.67 -17.33
CA VAL A 88 21.44 7.39 -16.64
C VAL A 88 22.53 8.21 -17.32
N ILE A 89 23.11 9.15 -16.57
CA ILE A 89 24.27 9.92 -17.03
C ILE A 89 25.48 9.47 -16.21
N ARG A 90 26.58 9.16 -16.87
CA ARG A 90 27.82 8.81 -16.20
C ARG A 90 28.65 10.07 -15.91
N ALA A 91 29.30 10.13 -14.74
CA ALA A 91 30.15 11.27 -14.37
C ALA A 91 31.30 11.50 -15.34
N SER A 92 31.87 10.43 -15.88
CA SER A 92 32.91 10.51 -16.92
C SER A 92 32.37 11.19 -18.19
N GLU A 93 31.10 11.15 -18.43
CA GLU A 93 30.42 11.82 -19.56
C GLU A 93 30.14 13.29 -19.26
N LEU A 94 30.00 13.66 -17.98
CA LEU A 94 29.84 15.03 -17.52
C LEU A 94 31.16 15.79 -17.48
N GLY A 95 32.24 15.17 -17.04
CA GLY A 95 33.59 15.75 -17.05
C GLY A 95 34.13 16.08 -18.45
N GLY A 96 33.54 15.47 -19.48
CA GLY A 96 33.80 15.76 -20.87
C GLY A 96 32.86 16.76 -21.52
N MET A 97 31.98 17.41 -20.75
CA MET A 97 31.01 18.38 -21.24
C MET A 97 30.00 17.86 -22.26
N VAL A 98 29.70 16.58 -22.27
CA VAL A 98 28.77 15.96 -23.21
C VAL A 98 27.63 15.30 -22.47
N ALA A 99 26.51 15.99 -22.41
CA ALA A 99 25.28 15.37 -21.98
C ALA A 99 24.81 14.39 -23.05
N ARG A 100 24.83 13.12 -22.71
CA ARG A 100 24.37 12.09 -23.59
C ARG A 100 22.91 11.75 -23.33
N ARG A 101 22.34 11.10 -24.29
CA ARG A 101 20.98 10.65 -24.44
C ARG A 101 20.35 10.20 -23.11
N PHE A 102 19.32 10.92 -22.66
CA PHE A 102 18.38 10.42 -21.71
C PHE A 102 17.47 9.41 -22.46
N ALA A 103 17.59 8.17 -22.11
CA ALA A 103 16.80 7.16 -22.74
C ALA A 103 15.40 7.15 -22.16
N THR A 104 14.42 7.22 -22.98
CA THR A 104 13.19 6.45 -22.94
C THR A 104 11.90 7.08 -22.49
N TYR A 105 11.77 8.39 -22.28
CA TYR A 105 10.43 8.98 -22.22
C TYR A 105 10.29 10.11 -23.24
N ASP A 106 9.13 10.16 -23.89
CA ASP A 106 8.73 11.27 -24.73
C ASP A 106 8.58 12.52 -23.87
N ALA A 107 9.65 13.29 -23.76
CA ALA A 107 9.47 14.64 -23.30
C ALA A 107 8.92 15.46 -24.46
N PRO A 108 7.95 16.35 -24.19
CA PRO A 108 7.45 17.25 -25.20
C PRO A 108 8.62 17.99 -25.88
N SER A 109 8.58 18.10 -27.21
CA SER A 109 9.57 18.88 -27.96
C SER A 109 9.71 20.27 -27.39
N GLY A 110 10.91 20.67 -27.03
CA GLY A 110 11.21 21.97 -26.44
C GLY A 110 11.08 22.11 -24.93
N ALA A 111 10.90 20.99 -24.17
CA ALA A 111 11.04 21.02 -22.70
C ALA A 111 12.48 21.40 -22.32
N THR A 112 12.61 22.21 -21.28
CA THR A 112 13.91 22.63 -20.73
C THR A 112 14.10 22.06 -19.34
N PHE A 113 15.29 21.56 -19.06
CA PHE A 113 15.71 21.09 -17.74
C PHE A 113 16.65 22.11 -17.11
N ARG A 114 16.46 22.38 -15.83
CA ARG A 114 17.46 23.10 -15.05
C ARG A 114 18.20 22.08 -14.19
N VAL A 115 19.50 22.01 -14.34
CA VAL A 115 20.39 21.22 -13.48
C VAL A 115 20.94 22.15 -12.43
N THR A 116 20.63 21.90 -11.15
CA THR A 116 21.19 22.62 -10.03
C THR A 116 22.32 21.79 -9.46
N GLN A 117 23.53 22.30 -9.46
CA GLN A 117 24.73 21.62 -9.01
C GLN A 117 25.20 22.18 -7.67
N PRO A 118 25.47 21.37 -6.67
CA PRO A 118 26.19 21.81 -5.48
C PRO A 118 27.64 22.15 -5.81
N MET A 119 28.18 23.19 -5.15
CA MET A 119 29.50 23.75 -5.41
C MET A 119 30.63 22.90 -4.81
N ALA A 120 30.34 21.94 -3.94
CA ALA A 120 31.33 21.15 -3.23
C ALA A 120 30.94 19.66 -3.23
N PRO A 121 31.91 18.72 -3.24
CA PRO A 121 31.65 17.32 -3.05
C PRO A 121 31.00 17.06 -1.70
N LEU A 122 30.15 16.05 -1.65
CA LEU A 122 29.48 15.63 -0.44
C LEU A 122 30.33 14.57 0.28
N ARG A 123 30.25 14.57 1.61
CA ARG A 123 30.79 13.48 2.45
C ARG A 123 29.65 12.84 3.25
N ALA A 124 29.75 11.53 3.43
CA ALA A 124 28.82 10.81 4.28
C ALA A 124 29.15 11.04 5.75
N VAL A 125 28.13 11.32 6.55
CA VAL A 125 28.18 11.35 8.03
C VAL A 125 27.19 10.32 8.54
N HIS A 126 27.68 9.33 9.27
CA HIS A 126 26.85 8.23 9.77
C HIS A 126 26.36 8.52 11.18
N ALA A 127 25.17 8.03 11.52
CA ALA A 127 24.54 8.25 12.81
C ALA A 127 25.32 7.54 13.94
N LYS A 128 25.44 8.21 15.08
CA LYS A 128 25.82 7.54 16.34
C LYS A 128 24.57 7.16 17.10
N VAL A 129 24.37 5.86 17.33
CA VAL A 129 23.22 5.29 18.03
C VAL A 129 23.76 4.42 19.16
N CYS A 130 23.45 4.78 20.41
CA CYS A 130 23.87 4.04 21.62
C CYS A 130 25.38 3.66 21.64
N GLY A 131 26.25 4.56 21.17
CA GLY A 131 27.70 4.37 21.14
C GLY A 131 28.22 3.59 19.92
N LEU A 132 27.37 3.10 19.03
CA LEU A 132 27.76 2.51 17.75
C LEU A 132 27.59 3.53 16.62
N THR A 133 28.50 3.49 15.65
CA THR A 133 28.31 4.19 14.39
C THR A 133 27.65 3.24 13.40
N LEU A 134 26.45 3.57 12.93
CA LEU A 134 25.68 2.79 11.96
C LEU A 134 25.33 3.68 10.75
N GLY A 135 25.66 3.23 9.56
CA GLY A 135 25.26 3.88 8.31
C GLY A 135 23.98 3.30 7.74
N HIS A 136 23.50 3.90 6.67
CA HIS A 136 22.34 3.40 5.94
C HIS A 136 22.48 1.91 5.57
N GLY A 137 21.41 1.15 5.80
CA GLY A 137 21.38 -0.30 5.57
C GLY A 137 21.89 -1.14 6.74
N GLU A 138 22.51 -0.54 7.77
CA GLU A 138 22.92 -1.23 8.98
C GLU A 138 21.85 -1.20 10.06
N ALA A 139 21.63 -2.29 10.77
CA ALA A 139 20.67 -2.39 11.85
C ALA A 139 21.11 -3.36 12.93
N MET A 140 20.57 -3.15 14.17
CA MET A 140 20.72 -4.04 15.31
C MET A 140 19.30 -4.46 15.79
N ASP A 141 19.10 -5.75 16.02
CA ASP A 141 17.95 -6.30 16.72
C ASP A 141 18.43 -7.22 17.86
N GLY A 142 18.51 -6.67 19.06
CA GLY A 142 19.20 -7.32 20.15
C GLY A 142 20.71 -7.40 19.91
N ASN A 143 21.24 -8.61 19.77
CA ASN A 143 22.64 -8.87 19.44
C ASN A 143 22.81 -9.31 17.97
N ASP A 144 21.78 -9.21 17.17
CA ASP A 144 21.83 -9.55 15.75
C ASP A 144 22.10 -8.27 14.94
N TYR A 145 23.28 -8.19 14.36
CA TYR A 145 23.69 -7.15 13.43
C TYR A 145 23.31 -7.57 12.01
N SER A 146 22.86 -6.62 11.22
CA SER A 146 22.62 -6.81 9.80
C SER A 146 23.08 -5.60 8.98
N PHE A 147 23.46 -5.87 7.75
CA PHE A 147 23.66 -4.85 6.73
C PHE A 147 22.99 -5.30 5.45
N ALA A 148 22.15 -4.45 4.87
CA ALA A 148 21.50 -4.67 3.58
C ALA A 148 21.93 -3.57 2.61
N ALA A 149 22.56 -3.95 1.51
CA ALA A 149 23.01 -3.00 0.50
C ALA A 149 21.82 -2.41 -0.29
N ALA A 150 21.74 -1.09 -0.34
CA ALA A 150 20.71 -0.35 -1.07
C ALA A 150 21.18 0.01 -2.48
N PHE A 151 21.02 -0.88 -3.45
CA PHE A 151 21.48 -0.66 -4.83
C PHE A 151 20.66 0.37 -5.62
N GLY A 152 19.46 0.67 -5.19
CA GLY A 152 18.55 1.61 -5.85
C GLY A 152 18.65 3.06 -5.39
N SER A 153 19.50 3.37 -4.41
CA SER A 153 19.57 4.70 -3.80
C SER A 153 20.95 5.33 -3.85
N PHE A 154 20.98 6.63 -3.65
CA PHE A 154 22.20 7.41 -3.51
C PHE A 154 23.13 6.88 -2.38
N ALA A 155 22.55 6.47 -1.25
CA ALA A 155 23.27 5.97 -0.09
C ALA A 155 24.11 4.71 -0.35
N ARG A 156 23.82 3.95 -1.39
CA ARG A 156 24.58 2.73 -1.74
C ARG A 156 26.02 2.98 -2.11
N MET A 157 26.31 4.17 -2.66
CA MET A 157 27.62 4.52 -3.19
C MET A 157 28.61 4.88 -2.08
N ASP A 158 28.10 5.13 -0.88
CA ASP A 158 28.91 5.51 0.27
C ASP A 158 28.42 4.79 1.54
N ALA A 159 28.01 3.54 1.36
CA ALA A 159 27.67 2.68 2.49
C ALA A 159 28.89 2.48 3.40
N ARG A 160 28.72 2.67 4.71
CA ARG A 160 29.83 2.57 5.68
C ARG A 160 30.67 1.29 5.54
N PRO A 161 30.05 0.10 5.31
CA PRO A 161 30.84 -1.11 5.10
C PRO A 161 31.52 -1.24 3.72
N LEU A 162 31.16 -0.42 2.72
CA LEU A 162 31.74 -0.53 1.38
C LEU A 162 33.16 0.00 1.39
N VAL A 163 34.14 -0.87 1.04
CA VAL A 163 35.56 -0.51 1.01
C VAL A 163 36.11 -0.34 -0.40
N GLY A 164 35.40 -0.85 -1.42
CA GLY A 164 35.80 -0.64 -2.81
C GLY A 164 34.99 -1.47 -3.81
N HIS A 165 35.00 -1.00 -5.05
CA HIS A 165 34.40 -1.74 -6.16
C HIS A 165 35.12 -1.50 -7.46
N SER A 166 35.05 -2.47 -8.36
CA SER A 166 35.47 -2.35 -9.75
C SER A 166 34.36 -2.93 -10.64
N THR A 167 33.25 -2.21 -10.71
CA THR A 167 32.09 -2.58 -11.53
C THR A 167 32.01 -1.68 -12.74
N GLY A 168 31.55 -2.22 -13.85
CA GLY A 168 31.46 -1.44 -15.07
C GLY A 168 30.31 -0.46 -15.10
N CYS A 169 29.23 -0.70 -14.33
CA CYS A 169 28.04 0.14 -14.31
C CYS A 169 27.12 -0.19 -13.14
N PHE A 170 26.56 0.83 -12.52
CA PHE A 170 25.39 0.72 -11.65
C PHE A 170 24.14 1.05 -12.47
N ASN A 171 23.13 0.23 -12.34
CA ASN A 171 21.78 0.51 -12.80
C ASN A 171 20.99 1.15 -11.66
N THR A 172 19.72 1.52 -11.90
CA THR A 172 18.89 2.20 -10.92
C THR A 172 18.73 1.45 -9.60
N ASP A 173 18.64 0.11 -9.65
CA ASP A 173 18.40 -0.77 -8.49
C ASP A 173 19.35 -1.98 -8.42
N ARG A 174 20.38 -2.04 -9.25
CA ARG A 174 21.27 -3.21 -9.41
C ARG A 174 22.65 -2.81 -9.85
N ILE A 175 23.56 -3.75 -9.66
CA ILE A 175 24.93 -3.64 -10.11
C ILE A 175 25.17 -4.68 -11.18
N ASN A 176 25.58 -4.27 -12.36
CA ASN A 176 25.95 -5.17 -13.44
C ASN A 176 27.37 -5.68 -13.23
N LEU A 177 27.50 -6.99 -13.03
CA LEU A 177 28.79 -7.68 -12.92
C LEU A 177 29.16 -8.29 -14.27
N SER A 178 30.33 -7.94 -14.76
CA SER A 178 30.91 -8.48 -15.99
C SER A 178 32.39 -8.77 -15.77
N GLY A 179 32.89 -9.85 -16.36
CA GLY A 179 34.29 -10.23 -16.28
C GLY A 179 34.82 -10.31 -14.84
N ASP A 180 35.83 -9.49 -14.52
CA ASP A 180 36.47 -9.46 -13.20
C ASP A 180 35.90 -8.40 -12.25
N SER A 181 34.66 -7.96 -12.48
CA SER A 181 33.99 -6.99 -11.61
C SER A 181 33.94 -7.51 -10.17
N ARG A 182 34.22 -6.62 -9.22
CA ARG A 182 34.16 -6.96 -7.80
C ARG A 182 33.59 -5.83 -6.98
N ILE A 183 32.95 -6.20 -5.87
CA ILE A 183 32.49 -5.30 -4.80
C ILE A 183 33.00 -5.89 -3.49
N ALA A 184 33.57 -5.07 -2.62
CA ALA A 184 34.11 -5.51 -1.34
C ALA A 184 33.56 -4.67 -0.20
N TYR A 185 33.18 -5.34 0.87
CA TYR A 185 32.64 -4.78 2.11
C TYR A 185 33.56 -5.20 3.27
N CYS A 186 33.69 -4.30 4.27
CA CYS A 186 34.30 -4.58 5.56
C CYS A 186 33.35 -4.17 6.68
N HIS A 187 32.86 -5.16 7.40
CA HIS A 187 31.96 -4.93 8.52
C HIS A 187 32.74 -4.88 9.82
N GLU A 188 32.57 -3.80 10.57
CA GLU A 188 33.21 -3.56 11.87
C GLU A 188 32.26 -2.74 12.74
N LEU A 189 32.13 -3.10 14.01
CA LEU A 189 31.36 -2.37 15.00
C LEU A 189 32.22 -1.99 16.20
N GLU A 190 32.17 -0.74 16.61
CA GLU A 190 32.95 -0.22 17.74
C GLU A 190 32.69 -1.04 19.01
N GLY A 191 33.75 -1.65 19.57
CA GLY A 191 33.67 -2.41 20.82
C GLY A 191 32.90 -3.72 20.77
N ARG A 192 32.52 -4.21 19.58
CA ARG A 192 31.79 -5.47 19.37
C ARG A 192 32.66 -6.50 18.64
N THR A 193 32.33 -7.76 18.90
CA THR A 193 32.96 -8.92 18.26
C THR A 193 31.89 -9.74 17.55
N PHE A 194 32.13 -10.10 16.30
CA PHE A 194 31.27 -11.03 15.56
C PHE A 194 31.49 -12.47 16.04
N LEU A 195 30.40 -13.17 16.32
CA LEU A 195 30.39 -14.53 16.87
C LEU A 195 29.93 -15.59 15.86
N SER A 196 29.14 -15.20 14.88
CA SER A 196 28.69 -16.04 13.77
C SER A 196 28.08 -15.15 12.69
N GLY A 197 27.83 -15.69 11.50
CA GLY A 197 27.15 -14.92 10.45
C GLY A 197 26.78 -15.71 9.23
N SER A 198 26.04 -15.06 8.34
CA SER A 198 25.65 -15.54 7.02
C SER A 198 25.52 -14.40 6.03
N VAL A 199 25.69 -14.72 4.76
CA VAL A 199 25.53 -13.78 3.66
C VAL A 199 24.37 -14.24 2.79
N THR A 200 23.45 -13.35 2.44
CA THR A 200 22.50 -13.55 1.35
C THR A 200 22.93 -12.73 0.15
N ALA A 201 23.03 -13.38 -1.01
CA ALA A 201 23.30 -12.68 -2.26
C ALA A 201 22.37 -13.17 -3.37
N GLY A 202 21.95 -12.25 -4.26
CA GLY A 202 20.98 -12.58 -5.29
C GLY A 202 21.14 -11.77 -6.56
N ALA A 203 20.62 -12.32 -7.65
CA ALA A 203 20.57 -11.68 -8.95
C ALA A 203 19.13 -11.59 -9.46
N SER A 204 18.77 -10.42 -10.02
CA SER A 204 17.47 -10.18 -10.65
C SER A 204 17.46 -10.39 -12.17
N TRP A 205 18.63 -10.42 -12.77
CA TRP A 205 18.78 -10.65 -14.20
C TRP A 205 20.11 -11.34 -14.50
N ARG A 206 20.12 -12.22 -15.49
CA ARG A 206 21.28 -12.96 -15.95
C ARG A 206 21.20 -13.22 -17.44
N LYS A 207 22.22 -12.81 -18.18
CA LYS A 207 22.43 -13.28 -19.54
C LYS A 207 23.24 -14.57 -19.54
N GLU A 208 24.36 -14.58 -18.82
CA GLU A 208 25.31 -15.72 -18.77
C GLU A 208 26.21 -15.64 -17.54
N GLY A 209 26.93 -16.72 -17.23
CA GLY A 209 27.93 -16.78 -16.17
C GLY A 209 27.40 -16.75 -14.74
N SER A 210 28.25 -16.42 -13.80
CA SER A 210 27.96 -16.38 -12.37
C SER A 210 28.86 -15.38 -11.65
N PHE A 211 28.49 -15.03 -10.40
CA PHE A 211 29.42 -14.39 -9.49
C PHE A 211 29.67 -15.25 -8.24
N ALA A 212 30.85 -15.13 -7.66
CA ALA A 212 31.21 -15.78 -6.43
C ALA A 212 31.08 -14.87 -5.23
N ILE A 213 30.82 -15.48 -4.07
CA ILE A 213 30.88 -14.86 -2.75
C ILE A 213 32.06 -15.40 -2.00
N GLU A 214 32.89 -14.53 -1.47
CA GLU A 214 34.10 -14.87 -0.71
C GLU A 214 34.15 -14.03 0.56
N CYS A 215 34.70 -14.59 1.64
CA CYS A 215 34.86 -13.91 2.94
C CYS A 215 36.31 -13.98 3.46
N SER A 216 36.66 -13.05 4.34
CA SER A 216 37.97 -12.94 4.95
C SER A 216 37.87 -12.21 6.30
N ILE A 217 38.82 -12.40 7.19
CA ILE A 217 38.97 -11.64 8.47
C ILE A 217 40.08 -10.58 8.37
N ASP A 218 40.99 -10.68 7.39
CA ASP A 218 42.12 -9.80 7.18
C ASP A 218 42.08 -9.00 5.88
N GLY A 219 41.13 -9.34 4.96
CA GLY A 219 41.03 -8.71 3.64
C GLY A 219 42.08 -9.20 2.62
N GLU A 220 42.95 -10.15 2.98
CA GLU A 220 44.01 -10.69 2.17
C GLU A 220 43.79 -12.17 1.83
N ASN A 221 43.46 -12.98 2.82
CA ASN A 221 43.22 -14.42 2.70
C ASN A 221 41.70 -14.67 2.57
N TRP A 222 41.30 -15.09 1.37
CA TRP A 222 39.87 -15.20 1.02
C TRP A 222 39.41 -16.65 0.99
N THR A 223 38.28 -16.92 1.66
CA THR A 223 37.58 -18.20 1.65
C THR A 223 36.36 -18.11 0.74
N TRP A 224 36.30 -19.00 -0.25
CA TRP A 224 35.13 -19.09 -1.13
C TRP A 224 33.94 -19.73 -0.41
N LEU A 225 32.78 -19.09 -0.51
CA LEU A 225 31.54 -19.55 0.11
C LEU A 225 30.61 -20.26 -0.88
N GLY A 226 30.59 -19.80 -2.11
CA GLY A 226 29.73 -20.32 -3.16
C GLY A 226 29.54 -19.34 -4.31
N SER A 227 28.60 -19.65 -5.20
CA SER A 227 28.30 -18.82 -6.36
C SER A 227 26.81 -18.68 -6.59
N VAL A 228 26.40 -17.56 -7.20
CA VAL A 228 25.05 -17.34 -7.76
C VAL A 228 25.16 -17.39 -9.28
N ASP A 229 24.47 -18.36 -9.86
CA ASP A 229 24.49 -18.72 -11.29
C ASP A 229 23.12 -18.70 -11.96
N GLY A 230 22.17 -18.04 -11.34
CA GLY A 230 20.78 -17.91 -11.81
C GLY A 230 20.10 -16.65 -11.26
N VAL A 231 18.88 -16.40 -11.71
CA VAL A 231 18.00 -15.34 -11.16
C VAL A 231 17.39 -15.88 -9.87
N THR A 232 18.10 -15.73 -8.78
CA THR A 232 17.73 -16.27 -7.46
C THR A 232 18.50 -15.57 -6.34
N CYS A 233 18.02 -15.71 -5.11
CA CYS A 233 18.74 -15.40 -3.88
C CYS A 233 19.22 -16.67 -3.21
N ARG A 234 20.45 -16.67 -2.71
CA ARG A 234 21.07 -17.79 -1.97
C ARG A 234 21.66 -17.31 -0.66
N ASP A 235 21.54 -18.15 0.36
CA ASP A 235 22.16 -17.95 1.67
C ASP A 235 23.47 -18.76 1.75
N PHE A 236 24.50 -18.13 2.30
CA PHE A 236 25.82 -18.70 2.50
C PHE A 236 26.20 -18.55 3.98
N ALA A 237 26.30 -19.66 4.70
CA ALA A 237 26.81 -19.64 6.06
C ALA A 237 28.31 -19.28 6.08
N LEU A 238 28.71 -18.43 6.98
CA LEU A 238 30.13 -18.11 7.19
C LEU A 238 30.78 -19.21 8.00
N PRO A 239 31.99 -19.66 7.61
CA PRO A 239 32.72 -20.73 8.31
C PRO A 239 32.98 -20.43 9.78
N ALA A 240 32.72 -21.37 10.67
CA ALA A 240 32.84 -21.20 12.13
C ALA A 240 34.27 -20.82 12.57
N ASN A 241 35.29 -21.25 11.82
CA ASN A 241 36.70 -20.94 12.11
C ASN A 241 37.10 -19.47 11.87
N LEU A 242 36.22 -18.64 11.29
CA LEU A 242 36.40 -17.21 11.16
C LEU A 242 36.06 -16.44 12.47
N PHE A 243 35.41 -17.10 13.40
CA PHE A 243 34.91 -16.48 14.63
C PHE A 243 35.63 -16.95 15.88
N PRO A 244 35.72 -16.09 16.89
CA PRO A 244 35.31 -14.69 16.97
C PRO A 244 36.21 -13.76 16.17
N THR A 245 35.63 -12.68 15.59
CA THR A 245 36.44 -11.68 14.86
C THR A 245 35.88 -10.27 15.05
N ARG A 246 36.72 -9.25 14.99
CA ARG A 246 36.31 -7.84 15.05
C ARG A 246 35.99 -7.27 13.67
N ARG A 247 36.57 -7.87 12.61
CA ARG A 247 36.34 -7.45 11.23
C ARG A 247 35.89 -8.63 10.40
N LEU A 248 34.96 -8.39 9.52
CA LEU A 248 34.44 -9.37 8.60
C LEU A 248 34.40 -8.77 7.20
N HIS A 249 35.28 -9.24 6.34
CA HIS A 249 35.31 -8.84 4.95
C HIS A 249 34.50 -9.80 4.11
N VAL A 250 33.70 -9.25 3.18
CA VAL A 250 32.94 -10.00 2.19
C VAL A 250 33.19 -9.36 0.82
N ARG A 251 33.48 -10.15 -0.18
CA ARG A 251 33.53 -9.66 -1.56
C ARG A 251 32.71 -10.50 -2.49
N ILE A 252 32.14 -9.82 -3.48
CA ILE A 252 31.35 -10.38 -4.56
C ILE A 252 32.16 -10.23 -5.84
N VAL A 253 32.46 -11.34 -6.53
CA VAL A 253 33.38 -11.36 -7.66
C VAL A 253 32.69 -11.96 -8.89
N GLY A 254 32.57 -11.19 -9.96
CA GLY A 254 32.13 -11.67 -11.25
C GLY A 254 33.14 -12.70 -11.83
N ARG A 255 32.65 -13.83 -12.30
CA ARG A 255 33.49 -14.83 -12.96
C ARG A 255 33.73 -14.43 -14.42
N PRO A 256 34.84 -14.86 -15.03
CA PRO A 256 35.14 -14.56 -16.44
C PRO A 256 33.95 -14.92 -17.34
N GLY A 257 33.59 -14.03 -18.25
CA GLY A 257 32.46 -14.19 -19.18
C GLY A 257 31.09 -13.99 -18.56
N CYS A 258 30.97 -13.58 -17.28
CA CYS A 258 29.64 -13.30 -16.71
C CYS A 258 29.05 -12.00 -17.20
N ASN A 259 27.71 -12.01 -17.29
CA ASN A 259 26.88 -10.84 -17.47
C ASN A 259 25.59 -11.05 -16.65
N ILE A 260 25.63 -10.53 -15.41
CA ILE A 260 24.64 -10.84 -14.39
C ILE A 260 24.44 -9.59 -13.50
N GLN A 261 23.21 -9.32 -13.09
CA GLN A 261 22.87 -8.14 -12.28
C GLN A 261 22.64 -8.55 -10.83
N LEU A 262 23.55 -8.14 -9.96
CA LEU A 262 23.41 -8.25 -8.51
C LEU A 262 22.37 -7.24 -8.02
N ASN A 263 21.36 -7.69 -7.32
CA ASN A 263 20.33 -6.83 -6.71
C ASN A 263 20.14 -7.07 -5.22
N ARG A 264 20.81 -8.03 -4.64
CA ARG A 264 20.75 -8.35 -3.21
C ARG A 264 22.13 -8.66 -2.66
N TYR A 265 22.45 -8.00 -1.57
CA TYR A 265 23.52 -8.35 -0.66
C TYR A 265 23.08 -8.01 0.75
N VAL A 266 23.00 -9.02 1.61
CA VAL A 266 22.68 -8.86 3.03
C VAL A 266 23.67 -9.67 3.83
N LEU A 267 24.35 -9.04 4.79
CA LEU A 267 25.08 -9.72 5.85
C LEU A 267 24.21 -9.75 7.11
N ARG A 268 24.13 -10.89 7.75
CA ARG A 268 23.58 -11.05 9.10
C ARG A 268 24.62 -11.69 9.98
N ALA A 269 24.82 -11.15 11.17
CA ALA A 269 25.83 -11.65 12.09
C ALA A 269 25.39 -11.47 13.54
N ARG A 270 25.71 -12.43 14.37
CA ARG A 270 25.55 -12.28 15.82
C ARG A 270 26.81 -11.64 16.38
N VAL A 271 26.60 -10.67 17.28
CA VAL A 271 27.68 -9.95 17.96
C VAL A 271 27.53 -10.05 19.48
N ASP A 272 28.64 -9.83 20.20
CA ASP A 272 28.63 -9.73 21.65
C ASP A 272 28.07 -8.37 22.13
N GLY A 273 28.04 -8.19 23.47
CA GLY A 273 27.70 -6.94 24.13
C GLY A 273 26.22 -6.80 24.50
N LYS A 274 25.79 -5.59 24.90
CA LYS A 274 24.44 -5.32 25.36
C LYS A 274 23.44 -5.31 24.21
N PRO A 275 22.30 -6.02 24.31
CA PRO A 275 21.25 -5.97 23.29
C PRO A 275 20.70 -4.56 23.07
N MET A 276 20.35 -4.24 21.84
CA MET A 276 19.75 -2.95 21.46
C MET A 276 18.92 -3.06 20.19
N SER A 277 17.98 -2.15 19.99
CA SER A 277 17.30 -1.96 18.70
C SER A 277 17.73 -0.64 18.11
N ALA A 278 18.30 -0.67 16.89
CA ALA A 278 18.78 0.52 16.22
C ALA A 278 18.82 0.33 14.72
N SER A 279 18.60 1.40 13.97
CA SER A 279 18.82 1.46 12.52
C SER A 279 19.85 2.53 12.22
N GLY A 280 20.72 2.23 11.27
CA GLY A 280 21.72 3.17 10.79
C GLY A 280 21.10 4.24 9.89
N SER A 281 21.69 5.43 9.95
CA SER A 281 21.32 6.57 9.11
C SER A 281 22.57 7.25 8.58
N THR A 282 22.53 7.70 7.33
CA THR A 282 23.62 8.44 6.71
C THR A 282 23.10 9.77 6.19
N ARG A 283 23.76 10.84 6.58
CA ARG A 283 23.52 12.21 6.09
C ARG A 283 24.66 12.60 5.18
N TYR A 284 24.37 13.19 4.03
CA TYR A 284 25.36 13.73 3.11
C TYR A 284 25.47 15.24 3.33
N VAL A 285 26.67 15.70 3.67
CA VAL A 285 26.95 17.10 3.94
C VAL A 285 28.08 17.57 3.02
N GLU A 286 28.14 18.87 2.68
CA GLU A 286 29.26 19.41 1.95
C GLU A 286 30.58 19.15 2.67
N ALA A 287 31.62 18.78 1.95
CA ALA A 287 32.92 18.49 2.51
C ALA A 287 33.54 19.70 3.23
N SER A 288 33.12 20.91 2.83
CA SER A 288 33.50 22.20 3.45
C SER A 288 32.77 22.52 4.76
N GLY A 289 31.83 21.70 5.19
CA GLY A 289 31.01 21.91 6.39
C GLY A 289 29.74 22.72 6.21
N GLY A 290 29.33 22.96 4.96
CA GLY A 290 28.11 23.73 4.61
C GLY A 290 26.81 22.89 4.61
N THR A 291 25.99 23.14 3.63
CA THR A 291 24.61 22.63 3.51
C THR A 291 24.52 21.09 3.47
N THR A 292 23.54 20.53 4.15
CA THR A 292 23.22 19.10 4.07
C THR A 292 22.54 18.83 2.73
N PHE A 293 22.99 17.82 2.03
CA PHE A 293 22.36 17.36 0.80
C PHE A 293 22.03 15.86 0.90
N GLY A 294 20.78 15.51 0.63
CA GLY A 294 20.33 14.12 0.68
C GLY A 294 20.40 13.56 2.11
N GLU A 295 19.59 14.09 3.01
CA GLU A 295 19.44 13.51 4.34
C GLU A 295 18.68 12.19 4.24
N VAL A 296 19.34 11.10 4.61
CA VAL A 296 18.67 9.83 4.90
C VAL A 296 18.23 9.92 6.35
N GLY A 297 16.96 10.21 6.58
CA GLY A 297 16.39 10.28 7.92
C GLY A 297 16.54 8.96 8.69
N PRO A 298 16.36 8.96 10.02
CA PRO A 298 16.28 7.73 10.79
C PRO A 298 15.15 6.87 10.22
N ASN A 299 15.36 5.56 10.18
CA ASN A 299 14.28 4.65 9.79
C ASN A 299 13.15 4.78 10.84
N PRO A 300 11.92 5.18 10.44
CA PRO A 300 10.84 5.43 11.38
C PRO A 300 10.43 4.20 12.21
N LEU A 301 10.79 2.99 11.78
CA LEU A 301 10.61 1.77 12.58
C LEU A 301 11.37 1.77 13.91
N PHE A 302 12.43 2.57 14.03
CA PHE A 302 13.28 2.63 15.22
C PHE A 302 13.22 4.01 15.89
N ASP A 303 12.19 4.79 15.61
CA ASP A 303 11.93 6.04 16.32
C ASP A 303 11.68 5.75 17.81
N GLU A 304 12.29 6.53 18.69
CA GLU A 304 12.14 6.44 20.14
C GLU A 304 11.43 7.67 20.74
N SER A 305 11.00 8.62 19.93
CA SER A 305 10.40 9.88 20.38
C SER A 305 8.96 9.74 20.88
N TYR A 306 8.25 8.68 20.46
CA TYR A 306 6.82 8.46 20.76
C TYR A 306 6.58 7.70 22.06
N GLY A 307 5.33 7.74 22.53
CA GLY A 307 4.83 6.99 23.68
C GLY A 307 4.90 7.74 24.99
N ALA A 308 4.23 7.21 26.00
CA ALA A 308 4.25 7.72 27.38
C ALA A 308 4.02 6.60 28.39
N ILE A 309 4.71 6.63 29.54
CA ILE A 309 4.45 5.76 30.69
C ILE A 309 3.06 6.12 31.23
N VAL A 310 2.19 5.12 31.36
CA VAL A 310 0.82 5.27 31.89
C VAL A 310 0.58 4.49 33.14
N GLY A 311 1.55 3.69 33.61
CA GLY A 311 1.45 2.88 34.81
C GLY A 311 2.68 2.03 35.07
N GLY A 312 2.52 1.01 35.93
CA GLY A 312 3.59 0.10 36.26
C GLY A 312 4.09 0.27 37.71
N GLY A 313 5.18 -0.39 38.05
CA GLY A 313 5.81 -0.39 39.36
C GLY A 313 6.55 -1.70 39.62
N GLY A 314 7.39 -1.73 40.66
CA GLY A 314 8.16 -2.93 40.98
C GLY A 314 9.08 -3.43 39.84
N GLY A 315 9.58 -2.54 39.00
CA GLY A 315 10.45 -2.90 37.90
C GLY A 315 9.72 -3.28 36.61
N ILE A 316 8.44 -2.94 36.49
CA ILE A 316 7.62 -3.11 35.27
C ILE A 316 7.18 -1.71 34.83
N ASP A 317 7.50 -1.34 33.58
CA ASP A 317 7.01 -0.13 32.95
C ASP A 317 5.82 -0.49 32.05
N LEU A 318 4.68 0.18 32.26
CA LEU A 318 3.50 0.13 31.37
C LEU A 318 3.43 1.45 30.63
N TRP A 319 3.48 1.39 29.31
CA TRP A 319 3.45 2.61 28.50
C TRP A 319 2.57 2.44 27.26
N ARG A 320 2.01 3.54 26.81
CA ARG A 320 1.19 3.57 25.60
C ARG A 320 2.00 3.97 24.37
N ALA A 321 1.61 3.45 23.22
CA ALA A 321 1.99 3.93 21.90
C ALA A 321 0.74 4.05 21.02
N GLU A 322 0.72 5.01 20.13
CA GLU A 322 -0.30 5.14 19.10
C GLU A 322 -0.27 3.90 18.17
N SER A 323 -1.43 3.55 17.62
CA SER A 323 -1.59 2.34 16.81
C SER A 323 -0.67 2.30 15.58
N GLY A 324 -0.32 3.45 14.99
CA GLY A 324 0.54 3.54 13.80
C GLY A 324 2.02 3.19 14.04
N TRP A 325 2.49 3.18 15.28
CA TRP A 325 3.88 2.86 15.58
C TRP A 325 4.16 1.36 15.66
N LYS A 326 5.26 0.94 15.08
CA LYS A 326 5.82 -0.42 15.24
C LYS A 326 6.80 -0.44 16.40
N VAL A 327 6.40 -1.04 17.52
CA VAL A 327 7.20 -1.08 18.74
C VAL A 327 8.32 -2.11 18.61
N ALA A 328 9.57 -1.65 18.53
CA ALA A 328 10.73 -2.53 18.49
C ALA A 328 10.95 -3.23 19.85
N ARG A 329 11.37 -4.52 19.81
CA ARG A 329 11.52 -5.37 21.00
C ARG A 329 12.48 -4.82 22.06
N HIS A 330 13.56 -4.17 21.66
CA HIS A 330 14.63 -3.72 22.54
C HIS A 330 14.74 -2.19 22.64
N ARG A 331 13.72 -1.49 22.13
CA ARG A 331 13.59 -0.04 22.30
C ARG A 331 13.46 0.35 23.76
N LYS A 332 14.07 1.46 24.18
CA LYS A 332 13.93 2.03 25.54
C LYS A 332 12.48 2.49 25.78
N ALA A 333 11.94 2.22 26.97
CA ALA A 333 10.67 2.80 27.37
C ALA A 333 10.73 4.34 27.38
N PRO A 334 9.63 5.06 27.04
CA PRO A 334 9.63 6.52 27.00
C PRO A 334 9.84 7.13 28.38
N GLU A 335 10.34 8.37 28.41
CA GLU A 335 10.51 9.13 29.67
C GLU A 335 9.25 9.94 30.04
N ARG A 336 8.45 10.31 29.03
CA ARG A 336 7.19 11.03 29.21
C ARG A 336 6.22 10.21 30.05
N ARG A 337 5.42 10.86 30.90
CA ARG A 337 4.42 10.21 31.74
C ARG A 337 3.06 10.84 31.56
N GLU A 338 2.03 10.00 31.58
CA GLU A 338 0.61 10.36 31.52
C GLU A 338 -0.16 9.60 32.61
N THR A 339 -1.34 10.11 32.97
CA THR A 339 -2.16 9.50 34.02
C THR A 339 -3.05 8.35 33.59
N GLY A 340 -3.08 8.07 32.26
CA GLY A 340 -3.89 7.03 31.66
C GLY A 340 -3.92 7.18 30.15
N ILE A 341 -4.76 6.40 29.48
CA ILE A 341 -4.94 6.40 28.03
C ILE A 341 -6.25 7.13 27.70
N VAL A 342 -6.23 7.97 26.66
CA VAL A 342 -7.42 8.65 26.12
C VAL A 342 -7.57 8.27 24.65
N LEU A 343 -8.76 7.79 24.29
CA LEU A 343 -9.16 7.52 22.90
C LEU A 343 -10.30 8.45 22.51
N ASN A 344 -10.35 8.85 21.26
CA ASN A 344 -11.40 9.70 20.70
C ASN A 344 -12.00 8.98 19.49
N THR A 345 -13.31 8.76 19.47
CA THR A 345 -13.98 7.96 18.46
C THR A 345 -15.42 8.41 18.24
N ALA A 346 -15.99 8.11 17.08
CA ALA A 346 -17.44 8.20 16.86
C ALA A 346 -18.14 6.93 17.39
N ALA A 347 -19.45 7.01 17.61
CA ALA A 347 -20.21 5.79 17.82
C ALA A 347 -20.16 4.89 16.57
N ASN A 348 -20.13 3.56 16.72
CA ASN A 348 -19.96 2.57 15.64
C ASN A 348 -18.56 2.49 14.98
N GLU A 349 -17.57 3.23 15.47
CA GLU A 349 -16.20 3.25 14.95
C GLU A 349 -15.28 2.45 15.88
N ALA A 350 -14.24 1.84 15.33
CA ALA A 350 -13.25 1.08 16.08
C ALA A 350 -11.95 1.87 16.24
N GLU A 351 -11.59 2.21 17.46
CA GLU A 351 -10.35 2.95 17.77
C GLU A 351 -9.37 2.07 18.54
N SER A 352 -8.08 2.19 18.24
CA SER A 352 -7.06 1.30 18.79
C SER A 352 -5.86 2.03 19.38
N VAL A 353 -5.25 1.40 20.39
CA VAL A 353 -4.01 1.84 21.04
C VAL A 353 -3.16 0.63 21.40
N GLN A 354 -1.87 0.81 21.54
CA GLN A 354 -0.98 -0.21 22.08
C GLN A 354 -0.66 0.09 23.55
N LEU A 355 -0.83 -0.92 24.42
CA LEU A 355 -0.24 -0.94 25.76
C LEU A 355 0.99 -1.84 25.72
N VAL A 356 2.14 -1.31 26.10
CA VAL A 356 3.41 -2.03 26.08
C VAL A 356 3.85 -2.37 27.50
N VAL A 357 4.17 -3.64 27.72
CA VAL A 357 4.73 -4.15 28.97
C VAL A 357 6.23 -4.31 28.81
N THR A 358 7.02 -3.58 29.61
CA THR A 358 8.49 -3.63 29.61
C THR A 358 9.01 -3.97 31.00
N PRO A 359 9.33 -5.24 31.26
CA PRO A 359 9.81 -5.65 32.60
C PRO A 359 11.34 -5.58 32.69
N ARG A 360 11.87 -5.22 33.84
CA ARG A 360 13.32 -5.29 34.16
C ARG A 360 13.78 -6.71 34.50
N LYS A 361 12.89 -7.55 35.00
CA LYS A 361 13.05 -9.00 35.25
C LYS A 361 11.94 -9.74 34.49
N GLY A 362 12.19 -10.97 34.05
CA GLY A 362 11.19 -11.75 33.30
C GLY A 362 9.87 -11.88 34.08
N LEU A 363 8.77 -11.91 33.33
CA LEU A 363 7.41 -12.12 33.85
C LEU A 363 6.85 -13.43 33.31
N ALA A 364 6.05 -14.12 34.11
CA ALA A 364 5.23 -15.25 33.72
C ALA A 364 3.74 -14.89 33.74
N ASP A 365 2.93 -15.69 33.10
CA ASP A 365 1.46 -15.63 33.14
C ASP A 365 0.89 -14.22 32.83
N VAL A 366 1.53 -13.52 31.91
CA VAL A 366 1.11 -12.15 31.53
C VAL A 366 -0.21 -12.21 30.79
N ARG A 367 -1.17 -11.41 31.26
CA ARG A 367 -2.48 -11.21 30.66
C ARG A 367 -2.88 -9.74 30.72
N VAL A 368 -3.51 -9.26 29.66
CA VAL A 368 -4.05 -7.90 29.56
C VAL A 368 -5.53 -8.00 29.23
N ASP A 369 -6.36 -7.38 30.05
CA ASP A 369 -7.80 -7.27 29.82
C ASP A 369 -8.19 -5.78 29.76
N ALA A 370 -9.17 -5.44 28.94
CA ALA A 370 -9.69 -4.07 28.82
C ALA A 370 -11.21 -4.07 28.96
N ASN A 371 -11.74 -3.09 29.69
CA ASN A 371 -13.18 -2.94 29.86
C ASN A 371 -13.57 -1.46 29.87
N VAL A 372 -14.51 -1.11 29.00
CA VAL A 372 -15.19 0.20 29.02
C VAL A 372 -16.69 -0.09 29.06
N PRO A 373 -17.42 0.32 30.13
CA PRO A 373 -18.82 -0.02 30.27
C PRO A 373 -19.67 0.42 29.06
N GLY A 374 -20.44 -0.52 28.51
CA GLY A 374 -21.32 -0.27 27.36
C GLY A 374 -20.65 -0.30 25.99
N MET A 375 -19.34 -0.60 25.91
CA MET A 375 -18.60 -0.71 24.67
C MET A 375 -18.07 -2.12 24.47
N TRP A 376 -17.89 -2.51 23.22
CA TRP A 376 -17.12 -3.69 22.87
C TRP A 376 -15.61 -3.37 22.99
N THR A 377 -14.87 -4.28 23.60
CA THR A 377 -13.42 -4.16 23.76
C THR A 377 -12.74 -5.47 23.37
N GLU A 378 -11.60 -5.38 22.73
CA GLU A 378 -10.77 -6.53 22.37
C GLU A 378 -9.31 -6.25 22.68
N VAL A 379 -8.61 -7.26 23.20
CA VAL A 379 -7.16 -7.22 23.40
C VAL A 379 -6.49 -8.33 22.60
N ARG A 380 -5.54 -7.95 21.76
CA ARG A 380 -4.72 -8.86 20.96
C ARG A 380 -3.26 -8.74 21.36
N ARG A 381 -2.52 -9.83 21.23
CA ARG A 381 -1.06 -9.79 21.40
C ARG A 381 -0.42 -9.34 20.09
N VAL A 382 0.58 -8.45 20.16
CA VAL A 382 1.40 -8.11 19.01
C VAL A 382 2.51 -9.16 18.88
N GLU A 383 2.53 -9.88 17.76
CA GLU A 383 3.59 -10.82 17.43
C GLU A 383 4.55 -10.21 16.41
N TYR A 384 5.70 -10.85 16.24
CA TYR A 384 6.78 -10.37 15.38
C TYR A 384 7.09 -11.37 14.29
N VAL A 385 7.27 -10.85 13.08
CA VAL A 385 7.81 -11.60 11.93
C VAL A 385 9.32 -11.40 11.83
N THR A 386 10.02 -12.36 11.26
CA THR A 386 11.48 -12.30 11.12
C THR A 386 11.86 -11.93 9.69
N VAL A 387 12.24 -10.67 9.48
CA VAL A 387 12.74 -10.18 8.20
C VAL A 387 14.22 -10.53 8.06
N THR A 388 14.54 -11.32 7.07
CA THR A 388 15.93 -11.75 6.77
C THR A 388 16.49 -11.03 5.56
N ILE A 389 15.64 -10.51 4.69
CA ILE A 389 16.00 -9.71 3.52
C ILE A 389 15.03 -8.51 3.53
N PRO A 390 15.52 -7.26 3.66
CA PRO A 390 14.65 -6.10 3.56
C PRO A 390 13.96 -6.02 2.20
N THR A 391 12.74 -5.48 2.18
CA THR A 391 12.00 -5.28 0.93
C THR A 391 12.71 -4.27 0.04
N ASP A 392 13.08 -3.13 0.62
CA ASP A 392 13.72 -2.00 -0.08
C ASP A 392 14.63 -1.19 0.86
N SER A 393 15.02 0.01 0.43
CA SER A 393 15.91 0.88 1.19
C SER A 393 15.32 1.45 2.48
N ALA A 394 14.01 1.43 2.66
CA ALA A 394 13.34 1.88 3.89
C ALA A 394 13.08 0.71 4.87
N GLY A 395 13.21 -0.53 4.40
CA GLY A 395 13.11 -1.72 5.24
C GLY A 395 14.42 -2.04 5.99
N SER A 396 14.34 -2.95 6.95
CA SER A 396 15.52 -3.45 7.69
C SER A 396 15.36 -4.92 8.08
N CYS A 397 16.47 -5.63 8.25
CA CYS A 397 16.44 -6.96 8.87
C CYS A 397 16.07 -6.84 10.37
N GLY A 398 15.57 -7.94 10.94
CA GLY A 398 15.21 -8.02 12.33
C GLY A 398 13.78 -8.50 12.56
N ARG A 399 13.31 -8.37 13.80
CA ARG A 399 11.95 -8.77 14.16
C ARG A 399 11.02 -7.57 14.15
N HIS A 400 10.07 -7.58 13.22
CA HIS A 400 9.11 -6.51 13.00
C HIS A 400 7.73 -6.90 13.53
N PRO A 401 7.10 -6.05 14.38
CA PRO A 401 5.75 -6.32 14.85
C PRO A 401 4.76 -6.19 13.69
N ASP A 402 3.85 -7.16 13.55
CA ASP A 402 2.82 -7.10 12.51
C ASP A 402 1.60 -8.00 12.79
N PRO A 403 1.71 -9.33 13.07
CA PRO A 403 0.54 -10.16 13.35
C PRO A 403 -0.11 -9.81 14.69
N LEU A 404 -1.45 -9.81 14.72
CA LEU A 404 -2.27 -9.51 15.89
C LEU A 404 -3.18 -10.72 16.24
N PRO A 405 -2.64 -11.87 16.69
CA PRO A 405 -3.48 -12.95 17.17
C PRO A 405 -4.22 -12.57 18.45
N PRO A 406 -5.39 -13.18 18.72
CA PRO A 406 -6.04 -13.05 20.03
C PRO A 406 -5.09 -13.54 21.13
N GLN A 407 -5.29 -13.07 22.35
CA GLN A 407 -4.52 -13.59 23.48
C GLN A 407 -4.80 -15.09 23.64
N ASP A 408 -3.73 -15.87 23.70
CA ASP A 408 -3.82 -17.28 24.01
C ASP A 408 -4.23 -17.46 25.48
N PRO A 409 -5.16 -18.36 25.80
CA PRO A 409 -5.46 -18.70 27.20
C PRO A 409 -4.31 -19.40 27.92
N ARG A 410 -3.28 -19.90 27.18
CA ARG A 410 -2.08 -20.52 27.76
C ARG A 410 -1.18 -19.47 28.43
N PRO A 411 -0.43 -19.85 29.47
CA PRO A 411 0.54 -18.97 30.10
C PRO A 411 1.52 -18.35 29.09
N PHE A 412 1.72 -17.06 29.21
CA PHE A 412 2.61 -16.29 28.33
C PHE A 412 3.67 -15.59 29.18
N ALA A 413 4.94 -15.73 28.80
CA ALA A 413 6.07 -15.09 29.46
C ALA A 413 6.62 -13.91 28.68
N VAL A 414 7.07 -12.87 29.36
CA VAL A 414 7.79 -11.73 28.80
C VAL A 414 9.21 -11.69 29.34
N GLU A 415 10.20 -11.70 28.47
CA GLU A 415 11.62 -11.69 28.83
C GLU A 415 12.03 -10.35 29.43
N ALA A 416 13.06 -10.39 30.29
CA ALA A 416 13.62 -9.18 30.94
C ALA A 416 14.16 -8.22 29.85
N GLY A 417 13.78 -6.94 29.92
CA GLY A 417 14.23 -5.87 29.06
C GLY A 417 13.66 -5.95 27.62
N VAL A 418 12.63 -6.77 27.40
CA VAL A 418 11.96 -6.92 26.11
C VAL A 418 10.57 -6.28 26.16
N ASN A 419 10.26 -5.46 25.17
CA ASN A 419 8.94 -4.88 24.99
C ASN A 419 7.94 -5.91 24.46
N GLN A 420 6.79 -6.02 25.14
CA GLN A 420 5.65 -6.79 24.64
C GLN A 420 4.43 -5.87 24.50
N PRO A 421 4.11 -5.45 23.28
CA PRO A 421 2.91 -4.69 23.02
C PRO A 421 1.66 -5.57 23.02
N PHE A 422 0.57 -5.00 23.50
CA PHE A 422 -0.79 -5.51 23.39
C PHE A 422 -1.63 -4.48 22.65
N TRP A 423 -2.36 -4.93 21.65
CA TRP A 423 -3.24 -4.12 20.83
C TRP A 423 -4.63 -4.11 21.45
N ILE A 424 -5.12 -2.95 21.81
CA ILE A 424 -6.42 -2.76 22.45
C ILE A 424 -7.31 -2.00 21.50
N THR A 425 -8.47 -2.58 21.16
CA THR A 425 -9.49 -1.94 20.33
C THR A 425 -10.74 -1.71 21.16
N VAL A 426 -11.34 -0.53 21.02
CA VAL A 426 -12.62 -0.15 21.62
C VAL A 426 -13.59 0.23 20.52
N ARG A 427 -14.85 -0.23 20.61
CA ARG A 427 -15.91 0.14 19.66
C ARG A 427 -17.18 0.49 20.44
N PRO A 428 -17.57 1.78 20.51
CA PRO A 428 -18.87 2.17 21.02
C PRO A 428 -19.98 1.65 20.10
N PRO A 429 -21.10 1.17 20.61
CA PRO A 429 -22.23 0.77 19.78
C PRO A 429 -22.80 1.96 18.99
N LYS A 430 -23.41 1.69 17.85
CA LYS A 430 -24.08 2.70 17.03
C LYS A 430 -25.12 3.46 17.84
N GLY A 431 -25.11 4.80 17.72
CA GLY A 431 -26.02 5.68 18.47
C GLY A 431 -25.66 5.89 19.94
N MET A 432 -24.47 5.45 20.39
CA MET A 432 -24.01 5.76 21.74
C MET A 432 -23.93 7.27 21.95
N PRO A 433 -24.47 7.82 23.06
CA PRO A 433 -24.49 9.26 23.30
C PRO A 433 -23.08 9.86 23.40
N LYS A 434 -22.95 11.12 22.97
CA LYS A 434 -21.74 11.92 23.20
C LYS A 434 -21.39 11.94 24.69
N GLY A 435 -20.11 11.70 25.00
CA GLY A 435 -19.64 11.77 26.40
C GLY A 435 -18.24 11.22 26.60
N LEU A 436 -17.81 11.31 27.86
CA LEU A 436 -16.58 10.70 28.34
C LEU A 436 -16.92 9.42 29.12
N TYR A 437 -16.47 8.30 28.61
CA TYR A 437 -16.68 6.97 29.20
C TYR A 437 -15.38 6.49 29.82
N ARG A 438 -15.46 6.16 31.11
CA ARG A 438 -14.28 5.71 31.87
C ARG A 438 -14.29 4.21 32.02
N GLY A 439 -13.15 3.62 31.68
CA GLY A 439 -12.87 2.21 31.79
C GLY A 439 -11.47 1.98 32.37
N GLU A 440 -11.02 0.76 32.27
CA GLU A 440 -9.72 0.33 32.77
C GLU A 440 -9.12 -0.74 31.87
N ILE A 441 -7.81 -0.71 31.73
CA ILE A 441 -7.00 -1.81 31.24
C ILE A 441 -6.29 -2.41 32.44
N SER A 442 -6.41 -3.71 32.68
CA SER A 442 -5.74 -4.41 33.74
C SER A 442 -4.65 -5.33 33.21
N VAL A 443 -3.43 -5.20 33.76
CA VAL A 443 -2.32 -6.09 33.43
C VAL A 443 -2.09 -7.00 34.63
N SER A 444 -2.28 -8.29 34.46
CA SER A 444 -1.98 -9.32 35.48
C SER A 444 -0.77 -10.14 35.04
N CYS A 445 0.11 -10.47 35.95
CA CYS A 445 1.30 -11.28 35.70
C CYS A 445 1.84 -11.87 37.02
N ARG A 446 2.74 -12.85 36.88
CA ARG A 446 3.56 -13.34 37.98
C ARG A 446 5.00 -12.84 37.79
N ASP A 447 5.55 -12.17 38.78
CA ASP A 447 6.92 -11.66 38.77
C ASP A 447 7.98 -12.78 38.95
N ALA A 448 9.24 -12.43 38.78
CA ALA A 448 10.36 -13.37 38.91
C ALA A 448 10.49 -13.99 40.32
N ASP A 449 9.90 -13.36 41.35
CA ASP A 449 9.92 -13.83 42.72
C ASP A 449 8.67 -14.72 43.02
N GLY A 450 7.84 -15.01 42.00
CA GLY A 450 6.64 -15.84 42.06
C GLY A 450 5.41 -15.11 42.62
N THR A 451 5.46 -13.77 42.76
CA THR A 451 4.36 -12.95 43.30
C THR A 451 3.41 -12.54 42.17
N ASP A 452 2.12 -12.75 42.37
CA ASP A 452 1.08 -12.27 41.46
C ASP A 452 0.94 -10.74 41.59
N LYS A 453 0.91 -10.07 40.39
CA LYS A 453 0.74 -8.62 40.28
C LYS A 453 -0.51 -8.33 39.46
N SER A 454 -1.21 -7.26 39.87
CA SER A 454 -2.29 -6.67 39.07
C SER A 454 -2.06 -5.15 39.02
N MET A 455 -2.00 -4.61 37.83
CA MET A 455 -1.68 -3.20 37.58
C MET A 455 -2.77 -2.59 36.68
N PRO A 456 -3.62 -1.70 37.27
CA PRO A 456 -4.63 -1.00 36.49
C PRO A 456 -4.02 0.17 35.71
N VAL A 457 -4.53 0.42 34.52
CA VAL A 457 -4.25 1.61 33.72
C VAL A 457 -5.59 2.26 33.37
N PRO A 458 -5.83 3.51 33.80
CA PRO A 458 -7.07 4.22 33.45
C PRO A 458 -7.23 4.36 31.92
N LEU A 459 -8.42 4.04 31.41
CA LEU A 459 -8.82 4.22 30.00
C LEU A 459 -10.02 5.16 29.95
N THR A 460 -9.91 6.25 29.20
CA THR A 460 -11.02 7.17 28.92
C THR A 460 -11.31 7.14 27.44
N VAL A 461 -12.58 6.95 27.07
CA VAL A 461 -13.03 7.01 25.67
C VAL A 461 -13.98 8.21 25.54
N GLU A 462 -13.59 9.17 24.71
CA GLU A 462 -14.46 10.26 24.28
C GLU A 462 -15.23 9.84 23.06
N VAL A 463 -16.55 9.79 23.17
CA VAL A 463 -17.45 9.51 22.03
C VAL A 463 -17.99 10.82 21.50
N PHE A 464 -17.80 11.05 20.18
CA PHE A 464 -18.31 12.24 19.49
C PHE A 464 -19.83 12.21 19.34
N GLY A 465 -20.45 13.38 19.09
CA GLY A 465 -21.90 13.56 18.94
C GLY A 465 -22.49 13.06 17.61
N PHE A 466 -21.84 12.11 16.96
CA PHE A 466 -22.31 11.46 15.73
C PHE A 466 -21.89 9.98 15.67
N SER A 467 -22.53 9.24 14.75
CA SER A 467 -22.17 7.84 14.49
C SER A 467 -21.44 7.70 13.17
N PHE A 468 -20.45 6.83 13.14
CA PHE A 468 -19.80 6.40 11.93
C PHE A 468 -20.76 5.56 11.07
N PRO A 469 -20.79 5.72 9.74
CA PRO A 469 -21.72 4.97 8.88
C PRO A 469 -21.29 3.48 8.78
N ASP A 470 -22.27 2.59 8.53
CA ASP A 470 -21.97 1.17 8.33
C ASP A 470 -21.27 0.94 6.97
N GLU A 471 -21.67 1.68 5.95
CA GLU A 471 -21.08 1.63 4.60
C GLU A 471 -20.22 2.88 4.34
N VAL A 472 -18.97 2.70 3.97
CA VAL A 472 -18.03 3.80 3.68
C VAL A 472 -18.04 4.21 2.22
N SER A 473 -17.55 5.42 1.93
CA SER A 473 -17.51 5.99 0.58
C SER A 473 -16.34 5.48 -0.28
N LEU A 474 -15.20 5.16 0.35
CA LEU A 474 -14.01 4.67 -0.36
C LEU A 474 -14.24 3.23 -0.78
N LYS A 475 -14.26 2.99 -2.08
CA LYS A 475 -14.45 1.65 -2.63
C LYS A 475 -13.17 0.83 -2.53
N SER A 476 -13.32 -0.49 -2.60
CA SER A 476 -12.13 -1.35 -2.55
C SER A 476 -12.32 -2.68 -3.30
N ARG A 477 -11.18 -3.26 -3.72
CA ARG A 477 -11.08 -4.60 -4.29
C ARG A 477 -9.87 -5.30 -3.69
N PHE A 478 -10.09 -6.05 -2.60
CA PHE A 478 -9.02 -6.80 -1.94
C PHE A 478 -9.10 -8.27 -2.34
N GLY A 479 -8.00 -8.78 -2.88
CA GLY A 479 -7.97 -10.10 -3.51
C GLY A 479 -8.27 -11.24 -2.54
N VAL A 480 -9.19 -12.11 -2.97
CA VAL A 480 -9.52 -13.37 -2.29
C VAL A 480 -9.41 -14.51 -3.30
N HIS A 481 -8.65 -15.53 -2.95
CA HIS A 481 -8.55 -16.80 -3.68
C HIS A 481 -9.14 -17.92 -2.80
N PRO A 482 -10.46 -18.09 -2.75
CA PRO A 482 -11.14 -18.90 -1.75
C PRO A 482 -10.65 -20.34 -1.64
N PRO A 483 -10.38 -21.09 -2.73
CA PRO A 483 -9.85 -22.44 -2.59
C PRO A 483 -8.52 -22.48 -1.85
N GLN A 484 -7.56 -21.62 -2.24
CA GLN A 484 -6.25 -21.54 -1.58
C GLN A 484 -6.38 -21.15 -0.09
N TYR A 485 -7.24 -20.18 0.22
CA TYR A 485 -7.51 -19.77 1.60
C TYR A 485 -8.12 -20.91 2.44
N THR A 486 -9.21 -21.51 1.96
CA THR A 486 -9.94 -22.55 2.73
C THR A 486 -9.16 -23.83 2.91
N ASP A 487 -8.24 -24.17 1.99
CA ASP A 487 -7.36 -25.33 2.09
C ASP A 487 -6.34 -25.20 3.23
N TRP A 488 -5.93 -23.99 3.60
CA TRP A 488 -5.10 -23.77 4.79
C TRP A 488 -5.80 -24.10 6.09
N PHE A 489 -7.14 -24.00 6.12
CA PHE A 489 -7.96 -24.34 7.28
C PHE A 489 -8.43 -25.82 7.26
N HIS A 490 -7.96 -26.62 6.32
CA HIS A 490 -8.40 -27.99 6.10
C HIS A 490 -9.91 -28.16 5.87
N ALA A 491 -10.56 -27.17 5.29
CA ALA A 491 -11.97 -27.22 4.95
C ALA A 491 -12.21 -28.16 3.76
N LYS A 492 -12.96 -29.25 3.96
CA LYS A 492 -13.16 -30.32 2.98
C LYS A 492 -14.50 -30.22 2.28
N THR A 493 -15.56 -29.95 3.04
CA THR A 493 -16.92 -29.85 2.52
C THR A 493 -17.24 -28.43 2.03
N HIS A 494 -18.22 -28.29 1.16
CA HIS A 494 -18.70 -27.00 0.69
C HIS A 494 -19.14 -26.08 1.85
N ASP A 495 -19.85 -26.64 2.83
CA ASP A 495 -20.28 -25.90 4.01
C ASP A 495 -19.12 -25.44 4.92
N GLU A 496 -18.08 -26.27 5.07
CA GLU A 496 -16.88 -25.88 5.81
C GLU A 496 -16.14 -24.74 5.10
N ARG A 497 -16.01 -24.83 3.78
CA ARG A 497 -15.36 -23.80 2.95
C ARG A 497 -16.12 -22.46 3.03
N ARG A 498 -17.45 -22.50 2.94
CA ARG A 498 -18.28 -21.31 3.07
C ARG A 498 -18.13 -20.67 4.45
N ARG A 499 -18.28 -21.44 5.54
CA ARG A 499 -18.11 -20.92 6.91
C ARG A 499 -16.70 -20.39 7.19
N THR A 500 -15.68 -21.01 6.59
CA THR A 500 -14.31 -20.53 6.70
C THR A 500 -14.13 -19.19 5.97
N LEU A 501 -14.75 -19.04 4.82
CA LEU A 501 -14.73 -17.78 4.05
C LEU A 501 -15.56 -16.68 4.74
N ASP A 502 -16.70 -17.03 5.34
CA ASP A 502 -17.53 -16.08 6.09
C ASP A 502 -16.75 -15.40 7.23
N ARG A 503 -15.86 -16.13 7.93
CA ARG A 503 -14.96 -15.52 8.96
C ARG A 503 -13.96 -14.53 8.38
N LEU A 504 -13.51 -14.73 7.15
CA LEU A 504 -12.69 -13.74 6.45
C LEU A 504 -13.51 -12.51 6.08
N TYR A 505 -14.75 -12.71 5.63
CA TYR A 505 -15.63 -11.60 5.27
C TYR A 505 -16.07 -10.77 6.49
N GLU A 506 -16.22 -11.41 7.67
CA GLU A 506 -16.41 -10.68 8.94
C GLU A 506 -15.24 -9.73 9.19
N LEU A 507 -13.99 -10.22 9.07
CA LEU A 507 -12.80 -9.37 9.20
C LEU A 507 -12.74 -8.24 8.14
N TYR A 508 -13.16 -8.54 6.90
CA TYR A 508 -13.22 -7.54 5.84
C TYR A 508 -14.27 -6.45 6.15
N GLY A 509 -15.45 -6.83 6.61
CA GLY A 509 -16.49 -5.90 7.04
C GLY A 509 -16.03 -5.02 8.20
N ASP A 510 -15.40 -5.63 9.21
CA ASP A 510 -14.81 -4.91 10.35
C ASP A 510 -13.70 -3.90 9.94
N CYS A 511 -13.08 -4.10 8.78
CA CYS A 511 -12.07 -3.21 8.22
C CYS A 511 -12.59 -2.34 7.06
N HIS A 512 -13.91 -2.34 6.81
CA HIS A 512 -14.57 -1.55 5.75
C HIS A 512 -14.02 -1.82 4.33
N ILE A 513 -13.52 -3.02 4.05
CA ILE A 513 -12.98 -3.41 2.75
C ILE A 513 -13.85 -4.44 2.05
N SER A 514 -14.01 -4.31 0.74
CA SER A 514 -14.76 -5.24 -0.11
C SER A 514 -13.81 -6.21 -0.83
N PRO A 515 -14.15 -7.51 -0.87
CA PRO A 515 -13.32 -8.50 -1.56
C PRO A 515 -13.47 -8.40 -3.08
N GLY A 516 -12.44 -8.88 -3.79
CA GLY A 516 -12.45 -8.95 -5.25
C GLY A 516 -13.43 -9.99 -5.83
N SER A 517 -13.91 -10.95 -5.02
CA SER A 517 -14.93 -11.93 -5.40
C SER A 517 -15.68 -12.39 -4.16
N VAL A 518 -17.00 -12.34 -4.19
CA VAL A 518 -17.84 -12.63 -3.02
C VAL A 518 -18.54 -13.97 -3.05
N VAL A 519 -18.56 -14.68 -4.21
CA VAL A 519 -19.53 -15.75 -4.45
C VAL A 519 -18.96 -17.02 -5.09
N GLN A 520 -17.71 -17.35 -4.85
CA GLN A 520 -17.10 -18.54 -5.48
C GLN A 520 -17.77 -19.87 -5.12
N TYR A 521 -18.47 -19.93 -3.99
CA TYR A 521 -19.18 -21.13 -3.54
C TYR A 521 -20.71 -21.08 -3.75
N ASP A 522 -21.24 -19.96 -4.21
CA ASP A 522 -22.66 -19.71 -4.46
C ASP A 522 -22.84 -19.25 -5.91
N THR A 523 -22.67 -20.21 -6.84
CA THR A 523 -22.59 -19.91 -8.27
C THR A 523 -23.96 -19.59 -8.87
N TRP A 524 -23.96 -18.72 -9.86
CA TRP A 524 -25.10 -18.32 -10.68
C TRP A 524 -24.94 -18.78 -12.13
N GLU A 525 -24.04 -19.73 -12.40
CA GLU A 525 -23.74 -20.24 -13.74
C GLU A 525 -25.03 -20.73 -14.45
N PRO A 526 -25.36 -20.19 -15.63
CA PRO A 526 -26.58 -20.54 -16.31
C PRO A 526 -26.47 -21.92 -16.97
N THR A 527 -27.62 -22.57 -17.07
CA THR A 527 -27.87 -23.63 -18.08
C THR A 527 -28.50 -23.00 -19.32
N TRP A 528 -28.66 -23.76 -20.38
CA TRP A 528 -29.15 -23.26 -21.64
C TRP A 528 -30.42 -24.04 -22.05
N ASP A 529 -31.49 -23.27 -22.32
CA ASP A 529 -32.66 -23.86 -22.99
C ASP A 529 -32.36 -24.05 -24.47
N LYS A 530 -32.23 -25.29 -24.88
CA LYS A 530 -31.94 -25.72 -26.25
C LYS A 530 -33.16 -26.24 -27.01
N SER A 531 -34.35 -25.90 -26.53
CA SER A 531 -35.63 -26.36 -27.16
C SER A 531 -35.77 -25.99 -28.61
N ALA A 532 -35.10 -24.94 -29.08
CA ALA A 532 -35.03 -24.54 -30.51
C ALA A 532 -34.26 -25.53 -31.39
N GLY A 533 -33.61 -26.56 -30.79
CA GLY A 533 -32.81 -27.55 -31.49
C GLY A 533 -31.34 -27.18 -31.68
N GLU A 534 -30.49 -28.15 -31.91
CA GLU A 534 -29.05 -27.99 -32.08
C GLU A 534 -28.66 -27.28 -33.39
N SER A 535 -29.57 -27.21 -34.39
CA SER A 535 -29.36 -26.52 -35.66
C SER A 535 -29.59 -25.01 -35.60
N CYS A 536 -30.13 -24.50 -34.49
CA CYS A 536 -30.45 -23.09 -34.28
C CYS A 536 -29.87 -22.57 -32.93
N PRO A 537 -28.57 -22.70 -32.70
CA PRO A 537 -27.99 -22.33 -31.41
C PRO A 537 -28.13 -20.84 -31.05
N GLU A 538 -28.25 -19.94 -32.04
CA GLU A 538 -28.52 -18.52 -31.84
C GLU A 538 -29.89 -18.24 -31.17
N LYS A 539 -30.79 -19.24 -31.13
CA LYS A 539 -32.10 -19.15 -30.46
C LYS A 539 -32.08 -19.69 -29.02
N TRP A 540 -30.99 -20.30 -28.59
CA TRP A 540 -30.87 -20.78 -27.20
C TRP A 540 -30.96 -19.63 -26.23
N GLU A 541 -31.58 -19.88 -25.06
CA GLU A 541 -31.74 -18.87 -24.01
C GLU A 541 -31.02 -19.31 -22.72
N PRO A 542 -30.33 -18.39 -22.04
CA PRO A 542 -29.73 -18.69 -20.74
C PRO A 542 -30.77 -18.80 -19.65
N VAL A 543 -30.67 -19.85 -18.83
CA VAL A 543 -31.54 -20.11 -17.68
C VAL A 543 -30.69 -20.01 -16.44
N PHE A 544 -30.88 -18.95 -15.67
CA PHE A 544 -30.06 -18.64 -14.50
C PHE A 544 -30.67 -19.26 -13.22
N ARG A 545 -29.81 -19.53 -12.23
CA ARG A 545 -30.17 -20.06 -10.92
C ARG A 545 -29.73 -19.09 -9.82
N TRP A 546 -30.46 -17.99 -9.66
CA TRP A 546 -30.08 -16.89 -8.79
C TRP A 546 -30.16 -17.16 -7.30
N LYS A 547 -31.02 -18.08 -6.82
CA LYS A 547 -31.39 -18.22 -5.40
C LYS A 547 -30.22 -18.26 -4.41
N GLN A 548 -29.18 -19.04 -4.69
CA GLN A 548 -28.03 -19.16 -3.78
C GLN A 548 -27.12 -17.94 -3.89
N TRP A 549 -26.93 -17.47 -5.11
CA TRP A 549 -26.12 -16.28 -5.37
C TRP A 549 -26.76 -15.02 -4.78
N ASP A 550 -28.06 -14.82 -4.93
CA ASP A 550 -28.80 -13.71 -4.34
C ASP A 550 -28.62 -13.67 -2.83
N ALA A 551 -28.85 -14.79 -2.15
CA ALA A 551 -28.68 -14.87 -0.71
C ALA A 551 -27.25 -14.58 -0.24
N ALA A 552 -26.23 -14.92 -1.06
CA ALA A 552 -24.86 -14.60 -0.76
C ALA A 552 -24.56 -13.11 -0.96
N VAL A 553 -25.06 -12.49 -2.04
CA VAL A 553 -24.87 -11.06 -2.31
C VAL A 553 -25.65 -10.19 -1.31
N GLU A 554 -26.89 -10.54 -0.98
CA GLU A 554 -27.66 -9.88 0.07
C GLU A 554 -26.90 -9.89 1.39
N ARG A 555 -26.39 -11.07 1.80
CA ARG A 555 -25.61 -11.21 3.03
C ARG A 555 -24.37 -10.30 3.05
N VAL A 556 -23.63 -10.17 1.94
CA VAL A 556 -22.42 -9.35 1.94
C VAL A 556 -22.72 -7.86 1.96
N PHE A 557 -23.83 -7.42 1.43
CA PHE A 557 -24.25 -6.02 1.53
C PHE A 557 -24.90 -5.69 2.88
N GLU A 558 -25.74 -6.57 3.40
CA GLU A 558 -26.51 -6.31 4.63
C GLU A 558 -25.70 -6.59 5.91
N LYS A 559 -24.92 -7.68 5.92
CA LYS A 559 -24.18 -8.10 7.11
C LYS A 559 -22.77 -7.51 7.18
N TYR A 560 -22.04 -7.47 6.05
CA TYR A 560 -20.65 -7.02 6.01
C TYR A 560 -20.51 -5.60 5.46
N HIS A 561 -21.59 -5.00 4.97
CA HIS A 561 -21.65 -3.65 4.45
C HIS A 561 -20.65 -3.36 3.31
N PHE A 562 -20.39 -4.37 2.47
CA PHE A 562 -19.53 -4.17 1.31
C PHE A 562 -20.14 -3.14 0.36
N ASN A 563 -19.34 -2.19 -0.08
CA ASN A 563 -19.81 -1.08 -0.91
C ASN A 563 -19.63 -1.32 -2.41
N THR A 564 -18.97 -2.42 -2.81
CA THR A 564 -18.79 -2.81 -4.21
C THR A 564 -18.54 -4.31 -4.37
N ILE A 565 -18.88 -4.85 -5.56
CA ILE A 565 -18.61 -6.23 -5.93
C ILE A 565 -18.07 -6.33 -7.36
N ASN A 566 -17.06 -7.17 -7.58
CA ASN A 566 -16.62 -7.56 -8.91
C ASN A 566 -17.50 -8.68 -9.46
N ILE A 567 -18.16 -8.43 -10.56
CA ILE A 567 -18.95 -9.43 -11.29
C ILE A 567 -18.11 -9.90 -12.48
N LEU A 568 -17.34 -10.97 -12.28
CA LEU A 568 -16.60 -11.59 -13.38
C LEU A 568 -17.54 -12.58 -14.13
N PRO A 569 -17.97 -12.28 -15.36
CA PRO A 569 -18.84 -13.15 -16.11
C PRO A 569 -18.16 -14.49 -16.49
N TYR A 570 -18.79 -15.64 -16.18
CA TYR A 570 -18.23 -16.95 -16.47
C TYR A 570 -17.91 -17.20 -17.93
N TYR A 571 -18.83 -16.80 -18.81
CA TYR A 571 -18.76 -17.05 -20.26
C TYR A 571 -18.41 -15.74 -20.99
N PHE A 572 -17.31 -15.13 -20.63
CA PHE A 572 -16.85 -13.91 -21.27
C PHE A 572 -15.38 -14.05 -21.68
N ARG A 573 -14.66 -12.99 -21.57
CA ARG A 573 -13.23 -12.90 -21.80
C ARG A 573 -12.50 -12.76 -20.49
N SER A 574 -11.27 -13.21 -20.45
CA SER A 574 -10.31 -12.88 -19.40
C SER A 574 -8.97 -12.53 -20.03
N GLY A 575 -8.23 -11.63 -19.42
CA GLY A 575 -6.94 -11.21 -19.92
C GLY A 575 -5.95 -10.89 -18.81
N ILE A 576 -4.67 -11.12 -19.09
CA ILE A 576 -3.54 -10.69 -18.26
C ILE A 576 -2.34 -10.43 -19.16
N GLY A 577 -1.72 -9.24 -19.04
CA GLY A 577 -0.59 -8.85 -19.87
C GLY A 577 -0.92 -8.88 -21.37
N ASN A 578 -0.35 -9.82 -22.10
CA ASN A 578 -0.65 -10.05 -23.52
C ASN A 578 -1.65 -11.16 -23.78
N ASP A 579 -1.97 -11.97 -22.78
CA ASP A 579 -2.81 -13.14 -22.94
C ASP A 579 -4.27 -12.76 -22.84
N VAL A 580 -5.04 -13.03 -23.90
CA VAL A 580 -6.49 -12.89 -23.95
C VAL A 580 -7.12 -14.25 -24.20
N ARG A 581 -8.05 -14.62 -23.36
CA ARG A 581 -8.82 -15.87 -23.49
C ARG A 581 -10.28 -15.52 -23.65
N ILE A 582 -10.93 -16.12 -24.63
CA ILE A 582 -12.36 -16.03 -24.83
C ILE A 582 -12.95 -17.39 -24.41
N SER A 583 -13.89 -17.36 -23.49
CA SER A 583 -14.50 -18.58 -22.96
C SER A 583 -15.47 -19.17 -23.97
N ASP A 584 -15.58 -20.50 -24.01
CA ASP A 584 -16.65 -21.20 -24.69
C ASP A 584 -18.00 -20.83 -24.04
N ILE A 585 -19.08 -20.79 -24.83
CA ILE A 585 -20.42 -20.52 -24.30
C ILE A 585 -21.42 -21.60 -24.77
N ALA A 586 -22.18 -22.19 -23.86
CA ALA A 586 -23.11 -23.28 -24.15
C ALA A 586 -22.49 -24.50 -24.87
N GLY A 587 -21.15 -24.65 -24.79
CA GLY A 587 -20.37 -25.65 -25.53
C GLY A 587 -19.92 -25.21 -26.91
N LEU A 588 -20.22 -23.99 -27.33
CA LEU A 588 -19.76 -23.42 -28.59
C LEU A 588 -18.43 -22.69 -28.42
N LYS A 589 -17.54 -22.88 -29.41
CA LYS A 589 -16.24 -22.19 -29.45
C LYS A 589 -16.40 -20.73 -29.89
N PRO A 590 -15.41 -19.83 -29.62
CA PRO A 590 -15.46 -18.42 -29.98
C PRO A 590 -15.61 -18.12 -31.48
N ASP A 591 -15.18 -19.03 -32.35
CA ASP A 591 -15.29 -18.92 -33.81
C ASP A 591 -16.68 -19.34 -34.34
N HIS A 592 -17.54 -19.91 -33.50
CA HIS A 592 -18.90 -20.30 -33.95
C HIS A 592 -19.79 -19.05 -34.14
N PRO A 593 -20.56 -18.96 -35.26
CA PRO A 593 -21.40 -17.79 -35.56
C PRO A 593 -22.38 -17.37 -34.46
N ALA A 594 -22.95 -18.34 -33.70
CA ALA A 594 -23.88 -18.06 -32.65
C ALA A 594 -23.20 -17.61 -31.32
N HIS A 595 -21.85 -17.73 -31.16
CA HIS A 595 -21.14 -17.44 -29.93
C HIS A 595 -21.39 -16.01 -29.45
N ALA A 596 -21.21 -15.00 -30.32
CA ALA A 596 -21.42 -13.60 -29.97
C ALA A 596 -22.87 -13.29 -29.55
N VAL A 597 -23.86 -13.92 -30.21
CA VAL A 597 -25.27 -13.76 -29.87
C VAL A 597 -25.58 -14.34 -28.49
N LEU A 598 -25.06 -15.52 -28.18
CA LEU A 598 -25.25 -16.15 -26.87
C LEU A 598 -24.53 -15.36 -25.75
N THR A 599 -23.32 -14.87 -26.02
CA THR A 599 -22.60 -14.01 -25.09
C THR A 599 -23.42 -12.75 -24.75
N GLU A 600 -24.00 -12.10 -25.75
CA GLU A 600 -24.82 -10.92 -25.52
C GLU A 600 -26.10 -11.23 -24.73
N LYS A 601 -26.82 -12.31 -25.05
CA LYS A 601 -28.01 -12.77 -24.29
C LYS A 601 -27.66 -13.04 -22.83
N TYR A 602 -26.57 -13.73 -22.60
CA TYR A 602 -26.04 -14.03 -21.27
C TYR A 602 -25.75 -12.77 -20.47
N LEU A 603 -24.94 -11.83 -21.00
CA LEU A 603 -24.61 -10.58 -20.34
C LEU A 603 -25.84 -9.69 -20.09
N ARG A 604 -26.78 -9.62 -21.03
CA ARG A 604 -28.04 -8.89 -20.83
C ARG A 604 -28.93 -9.51 -19.74
N GLY A 605 -28.94 -10.83 -19.65
CA GLY A 605 -29.65 -11.54 -18.56
C GLY A 605 -29.09 -11.19 -17.20
N LEU A 606 -27.74 -11.17 -17.07
CA LEU A 606 -27.04 -10.74 -15.86
C LEU A 606 -27.29 -9.27 -15.54
N SER A 607 -27.15 -8.39 -16.54
CA SER A 607 -27.40 -6.95 -16.36
C SER A 607 -28.81 -6.64 -15.84
N ARG A 608 -29.80 -7.32 -16.40
CA ARG A 608 -31.21 -7.18 -15.98
C ARG A 608 -31.40 -7.59 -14.51
N HIS A 609 -30.84 -8.73 -14.12
CA HIS A 609 -30.95 -9.22 -12.75
C HIS A 609 -30.28 -8.27 -11.74
N LEU A 610 -29.08 -7.76 -12.05
CA LEU A 610 -28.41 -6.76 -11.23
C LEU A 610 -29.25 -5.49 -11.04
N ALA A 611 -29.91 -5.02 -12.14
CA ALA A 611 -30.77 -3.85 -12.09
C ALA A 611 -32.06 -4.13 -11.29
N GLU A 612 -32.70 -5.29 -11.46
CA GLU A 612 -33.87 -5.72 -10.68
C GLU A 612 -33.60 -5.76 -9.18
N LYS A 613 -32.39 -6.13 -8.79
CA LYS A 613 -31.94 -6.15 -7.39
C LYS A 613 -31.39 -4.81 -6.90
N GLY A 614 -31.18 -3.83 -7.78
CA GLY A 614 -30.56 -2.55 -7.45
C GLY A 614 -29.05 -2.64 -7.15
N TRP A 615 -28.38 -3.72 -7.58
CA TRP A 615 -26.96 -3.98 -7.33
C TRP A 615 -26.05 -3.47 -8.44
N ASP A 616 -26.59 -3.09 -9.59
CA ASP A 616 -25.86 -2.60 -10.77
C ASP A 616 -24.93 -1.41 -10.46
N ARG A 617 -25.32 -0.54 -9.50
CA ARG A 617 -24.51 0.61 -9.07
C ARG A 617 -23.33 0.26 -8.16
N LYS A 618 -23.39 -0.91 -7.49
CA LYS A 618 -22.31 -1.44 -6.65
C LYS A 618 -21.43 -2.43 -7.41
N ALA A 619 -21.91 -2.90 -8.58
CA ALA A 619 -21.20 -3.87 -9.41
C ALA A 619 -20.21 -3.20 -10.37
N TYR A 620 -19.08 -3.89 -10.60
CA TYR A 620 -18.15 -3.58 -11.68
C TYR A 620 -17.62 -4.89 -12.27
N VAL A 621 -16.99 -4.82 -13.44
CA VAL A 621 -16.31 -5.94 -14.10
C VAL A 621 -14.84 -5.60 -14.25
N GLN A 622 -13.97 -6.40 -13.64
CA GLN A 622 -12.54 -6.45 -13.95
C GLN A 622 -12.29 -7.75 -14.72
N TRP A 623 -12.15 -7.65 -16.03
CA TRP A 623 -11.94 -8.83 -16.89
C TRP A 623 -10.53 -8.89 -17.46
N PHE A 624 -9.79 -7.78 -17.43
CA PHE A 624 -8.42 -7.68 -17.89
C PHE A 624 -7.51 -7.14 -16.78
N ASP A 625 -6.35 -7.77 -16.60
CA ASP A 625 -5.36 -7.41 -15.60
C ASP A 625 -4.05 -7.02 -16.29
N GLU A 626 -3.54 -5.81 -15.99
CA GLU A 626 -2.27 -5.26 -16.47
C GLU A 626 -2.04 -5.45 -17.99
N PRO A 627 -2.96 -4.98 -18.87
CA PRO A 627 -2.82 -5.15 -20.30
C PRO A 627 -1.60 -4.41 -20.84
N THR A 628 -0.85 -5.04 -21.76
CA THR A 628 0.20 -4.33 -22.50
C THR A 628 -0.38 -3.72 -23.77
N GLU A 629 0.39 -2.83 -24.43
CA GLU A 629 -0.02 -2.17 -25.68
C GLU A 629 -0.57 -3.14 -26.75
N ARG A 630 0.00 -4.36 -26.83
CA ARG A 630 -0.46 -5.38 -27.79
C ARG A 630 -1.89 -5.86 -27.52
N ALA A 631 -2.32 -5.81 -26.27
CA ALA A 631 -3.64 -6.27 -25.86
C ALA A 631 -4.70 -5.15 -25.88
N TYR A 632 -4.33 -3.88 -26.04
CA TYR A 632 -5.27 -2.75 -26.04
C TYR A 632 -6.41 -2.86 -27.07
N PRO A 633 -6.21 -3.36 -28.30
CA PRO A 633 -7.34 -3.60 -29.22
C PRO A 633 -8.37 -4.58 -28.66
N ALA A 634 -7.92 -5.68 -28.05
CA ALA A 634 -8.81 -6.68 -27.45
C ALA A 634 -9.49 -6.14 -26.18
N LEU A 635 -8.78 -5.32 -25.39
CA LEU A 635 -9.34 -4.62 -24.22
C LEU A 635 -10.52 -3.72 -24.65
N ARG A 636 -10.31 -2.85 -25.65
CA ARG A 636 -11.37 -1.97 -26.16
C ARG A 636 -12.58 -2.73 -26.69
N GLU A 637 -12.33 -3.80 -27.48
CA GLU A 637 -13.41 -4.64 -28.03
C GLU A 637 -14.22 -5.30 -26.92
N GLY A 638 -13.57 -5.93 -25.92
CA GLY A 638 -14.26 -6.57 -24.81
C GLY A 638 -15.07 -5.59 -23.97
N THR A 639 -14.49 -4.42 -23.67
CA THR A 639 -15.18 -3.35 -22.93
C THR A 639 -16.37 -2.80 -23.71
N ALA A 640 -16.28 -2.65 -25.03
CA ALA A 640 -17.42 -2.22 -25.85
C ALA A 640 -18.58 -3.25 -25.84
N ILE A 641 -18.27 -4.55 -25.78
CA ILE A 641 -19.29 -5.60 -25.63
C ILE A 641 -19.99 -5.46 -24.26
N LEU A 642 -19.23 -5.28 -23.18
CA LEU A 642 -19.77 -5.10 -21.82
C LEU A 642 -20.64 -3.84 -21.73
N ARG A 643 -20.19 -2.69 -22.21
CA ARG A 643 -20.96 -1.45 -22.19
C ARG A 643 -22.29 -1.56 -22.95
N ARG A 644 -22.31 -2.28 -24.08
CA ARG A 644 -23.54 -2.51 -24.85
C ARG A 644 -24.51 -3.45 -24.14
N ALA A 645 -24.00 -4.50 -23.47
CA ALA A 645 -24.84 -5.51 -22.84
C ALA A 645 -25.20 -5.19 -21.39
N MET A 646 -24.32 -4.44 -20.67
CA MET A 646 -24.40 -4.13 -19.24
C MET A 646 -24.13 -2.62 -19.00
N PRO A 647 -24.97 -1.71 -19.50
CA PRO A 647 -24.66 -0.27 -19.57
C PRO A 647 -24.48 0.43 -18.23
N ASN A 648 -25.02 -0.11 -17.15
CA ASN A 648 -24.93 0.45 -15.79
C ASN A 648 -23.75 -0.12 -14.99
N VAL A 649 -23.06 -1.15 -15.48
CA VAL A 649 -21.96 -1.79 -14.80
C VAL A 649 -20.63 -1.29 -15.36
N LYS A 650 -19.81 -0.68 -14.52
CA LYS A 650 -18.53 -0.10 -14.93
C LYS A 650 -17.48 -1.18 -15.17
N VAL A 651 -16.58 -0.93 -16.13
CA VAL A 651 -15.42 -1.78 -16.41
C VAL A 651 -14.18 -1.19 -15.78
N LEU A 652 -13.49 -1.98 -14.94
CA LEU A 652 -12.24 -1.64 -14.30
C LEU A 652 -11.07 -2.31 -15.04
N VAL A 653 -9.99 -1.56 -15.23
CA VAL A 653 -8.71 -2.08 -15.70
C VAL A 653 -7.57 -1.62 -14.79
N THR A 654 -6.63 -2.52 -14.52
CA THR A 654 -5.40 -2.25 -13.74
C THR A 654 -4.33 -1.61 -14.63
N GLU A 655 -4.63 -0.40 -15.12
CA GLU A 655 -3.78 0.37 -16.02
C GLU A 655 -4.06 1.87 -15.87
N GLN A 656 -3.10 2.72 -16.22
CA GLN A 656 -3.32 4.15 -16.41
C GLN A 656 -3.97 4.42 -17.79
N PRO A 657 -4.74 5.52 -17.92
CA PRO A 657 -5.24 5.90 -19.25
C PRO A 657 -4.11 6.46 -20.11
N GLU A 658 -3.95 5.90 -21.30
CA GLU A 658 -3.04 6.34 -22.36
C GLU A 658 -3.81 6.49 -23.66
N GLU A 659 -3.27 7.21 -24.65
CA GLU A 659 -3.98 7.47 -25.91
C GLU A 659 -4.44 6.19 -26.61
N ASP A 660 -3.60 5.16 -26.61
CA ASP A 660 -3.83 3.90 -27.29
C ASP A 660 -4.79 2.94 -26.59
N ASN A 661 -5.09 3.15 -25.28
CA ASN A 661 -6.02 2.30 -24.54
C ASN A 661 -7.37 2.97 -24.24
N LEU A 662 -7.58 4.22 -24.64
CA LEU A 662 -8.85 4.93 -24.41
C LEU A 662 -10.05 4.13 -24.93
N GLY A 663 -11.14 4.13 -24.16
CA GLY A 663 -12.30 3.28 -24.39
C GLY A 663 -12.19 1.89 -23.76
N GLY A 664 -11.05 1.53 -23.17
CA GLY A 664 -10.82 0.24 -22.51
C GLY A 664 -11.38 0.13 -21.10
N ALA A 665 -11.69 1.23 -20.43
CA ALA A 665 -12.20 1.22 -19.06
C ALA A 665 -13.14 2.39 -18.76
N ASP A 666 -13.89 2.28 -17.65
CA ASP A 666 -14.67 3.33 -17.00
C ASP A 666 -14.07 3.66 -15.64
N ILE A 667 -13.29 2.70 -15.07
CA ILE A 667 -12.53 2.82 -13.84
C ILE A 667 -11.08 2.49 -14.19
N TRP A 668 -10.23 3.50 -14.13
CA TRP A 668 -8.78 3.35 -14.31
C TRP A 668 -8.14 3.07 -12.97
N CYS A 669 -7.32 2.04 -12.87
CA CYS A 669 -6.69 1.61 -11.64
C CYS A 669 -5.18 1.41 -11.85
N PRO A 670 -4.38 2.49 -12.02
CA PRO A 670 -2.93 2.39 -12.15
C PRO A 670 -2.25 1.97 -10.85
N LEU A 671 -1.00 1.52 -10.93
CA LEU A 671 -0.08 1.55 -9.79
C LEU A 671 0.02 3.00 -9.26
N THR A 672 0.18 3.17 -7.95
CA THR A 672 0.17 4.51 -7.34
C THR A 672 1.16 5.47 -8.00
N HIS A 673 2.38 5.03 -8.30
CA HIS A 673 3.41 5.84 -8.97
C HIS A 673 3.16 6.07 -10.48
N MET A 674 2.13 5.47 -11.05
CA MET A 674 1.75 5.60 -12.48
C MET A 674 0.45 6.40 -12.68
N LEU A 675 -0.08 7.01 -11.61
CA LEU A 675 -1.33 7.76 -11.65
C LEU A 675 -1.31 8.90 -12.69
N HIS A 676 -0.22 9.66 -12.76
CA HIS A 676 -0.13 10.92 -13.52
C HIS A 676 0.23 10.71 -14.98
N SER A 677 -0.61 9.99 -15.73
CA SER A 677 -0.50 9.91 -17.18
C SER A 677 -0.99 11.21 -17.85
N ALA A 678 -0.61 11.44 -19.11
CA ALA A 678 -1.07 12.60 -19.86
C ALA A 678 -2.60 12.63 -20.05
N GLN A 679 -3.24 11.47 -20.00
CA GLN A 679 -4.69 11.30 -20.18
C GLN A 679 -5.48 11.35 -18.87
N GLU A 680 -4.83 11.38 -17.68
CA GLU A 680 -5.53 11.39 -16.40
C GLU A 680 -6.55 12.54 -16.30
N MET A 681 -6.10 13.79 -16.43
CA MET A 681 -6.99 14.95 -16.28
C MET A 681 -8.09 15.02 -17.34
N PRO A 682 -7.82 14.78 -18.63
CA PRO A 682 -8.88 14.63 -19.64
C PRO A 682 -9.92 13.57 -19.30
N ARG A 683 -9.50 12.41 -18.78
CA ARG A 683 -10.43 11.32 -18.42
C ARG A 683 -11.26 11.65 -17.18
N ARG A 684 -10.65 12.29 -16.16
CA ARG A 684 -11.40 12.82 -15.01
C ARG A 684 -12.48 13.81 -15.44
N ALA A 685 -12.14 14.72 -16.35
CA ALA A 685 -13.10 15.69 -16.89
C ALA A 685 -14.22 15.03 -17.72
N ALA A 686 -13.94 13.89 -18.35
CA ALA A 686 -14.93 13.09 -19.06
C ALA A 686 -15.81 12.21 -18.14
N GLY A 687 -15.56 12.19 -16.83
CA GLY A 687 -16.35 11.47 -15.84
C GLY A 687 -15.85 10.07 -15.49
N ASP A 688 -14.68 9.67 -15.96
CA ASP A 688 -14.09 8.40 -15.57
C ASP A 688 -13.71 8.40 -14.07
N GLU A 689 -13.81 7.23 -13.47
CA GLU A 689 -13.46 7.00 -12.07
C GLU A 689 -12.01 6.52 -11.96
N PHE A 690 -11.31 6.99 -10.92
CA PHE A 690 -9.92 6.59 -10.65
C PHE A 690 -9.84 5.85 -9.32
N TRP A 691 -9.32 4.65 -9.40
CA TRP A 691 -8.81 3.84 -8.31
C TRP A 691 -7.29 3.77 -8.44
N TRP A 692 -6.62 3.11 -7.54
CA TRP A 692 -5.22 2.77 -7.66
C TRP A 692 -4.84 1.55 -6.84
N TYR A 693 -3.67 0.97 -7.12
CA TYR A 693 -3.22 -0.20 -6.41
C TYR A 693 -1.74 -0.17 -6.06
N VAL A 694 -1.38 -1.02 -5.09
CA VAL A 694 -0.01 -1.38 -4.75
C VAL A 694 0.15 -2.90 -4.83
N CYS A 695 1.38 -3.35 -5.13
CA CYS A 695 1.74 -4.77 -5.11
C CYS A 695 3.17 -4.94 -4.57
N ASN A 696 4.09 -5.55 -5.32
CA ASN A 696 5.53 -5.51 -5.07
C ASN A 696 6.16 -4.16 -5.47
N GLU A 697 5.41 -3.30 -6.04
CA GLU A 697 5.72 -1.91 -6.42
C GLU A 697 4.55 -1.00 -6.02
N PRO A 698 4.82 0.31 -5.84
CA PRO A 698 6.14 0.94 -5.85
C PRO A 698 6.96 0.62 -4.60
N LEU A 699 8.28 0.73 -4.73
CA LEU A 699 9.22 0.69 -3.61
C LEU A 699 9.46 2.11 -3.04
N ALA A 700 10.23 2.22 -1.96
CA ALA A 700 10.61 3.52 -1.41
C ALA A 700 11.21 4.43 -2.52
N PRO A 701 10.89 5.74 -2.55
CA PRO A 701 10.31 6.57 -1.49
C PRO A 701 8.76 6.60 -1.46
N TYR A 702 8.06 5.85 -2.29
CA TYR A 702 6.60 5.74 -2.22
C TYR A 702 6.18 4.95 -0.98
N PHE A 703 4.95 5.18 -0.48
CA PHE A 703 4.40 4.34 0.57
C PHE A 703 4.24 2.88 0.10
N GLY A 704 4.23 1.96 1.03
CA GLY A 704 4.06 0.53 0.74
C GLY A 704 3.27 -0.21 1.82
N THR A 705 2.82 -1.42 1.49
CA THR A 705 2.09 -2.29 2.41
C THR A 705 2.98 -3.42 2.97
N PHE A 706 4.28 -3.19 3.06
CA PHE A 706 5.24 -4.22 3.49
C PHE A 706 5.38 -4.32 5.00
N SER A 707 5.64 -5.53 5.51
CA SER A 707 5.75 -5.77 6.97
C SER A 707 7.02 -5.19 7.60
N ASP A 708 8.02 -4.84 6.82
CA ASP A 708 9.25 -4.16 7.23
C ASP A 708 9.25 -2.65 6.95
N ARG A 709 8.06 -2.07 6.71
CA ARG A 709 7.81 -0.64 6.57
C ARG A 709 6.95 -0.13 7.73
N PRO A 710 6.88 1.18 7.99
CA PRO A 710 5.94 1.75 8.96
C PRO A 710 4.51 1.30 8.72
N ALA A 711 3.78 0.91 9.77
CA ALA A 711 2.40 0.49 9.62
C ALA A 711 1.48 1.65 9.22
N SER A 712 1.82 2.88 9.65
CA SER A 712 1.13 4.13 9.27
C SER A 712 1.08 4.39 7.76
N GLU A 713 1.96 3.78 6.96
CA GLU A 713 1.88 3.89 5.50
C GLU A 713 0.60 3.25 4.93
N CYS A 714 0.07 2.21 5.57
CA CYS A 714 -1.23 1.64 5.18
C CYS A 714 -2.40 2.61 5.48
N ARG A 715 -2.30 3.42 6.54
CA ARG A 715 -3.26 4.51 6.83
C ARG A 715 -3.11 5.66 5.85
N LEU A 716 -1.86 6.02 5.54
CA LEU A 716 -1.53 7.05 4.56
C LEU A 716 -2.13 6.77 3.17
N TRP A 717 -2.24 5.51 2.76
CA TRP A 717 -2.84 5.13 1.48
C TRP A 717 -4.22 5.75 1.28
N ALA A 718 -5.07 5.78 2.31
CA ALA A 718 -6.38 6.44 2.22
C ALA A 718 -6.28 7.99 2.24
N TRP A 719 -5.31 8.56 2.96
CA TRP A 719 -5.06 10.00 2.97
C TRP A 719 -4.58 10.51 1.61
N GLU A 720 -3.67 9.79 0.98
CA GLU A 720 -3.26 10.10 -0.38
C GLU A 720 -4.40 9.87 -1.38
N SER A 721 -5.23 8.83 -1.18
CA SER A 721 -6.46 8.66 -1.96
C SER A 721 -7.36 9.89 -1.88
N ARG A 722 -7.52 10.48 -0.69
CA ARG A 722 -8.26 11.75 -0.52
C ARG A 722 -7.59 12.90 -1.26
N LYS A 723 -6.27 13.04 -1.09
CA LYS A 723 -5.49 14.14 -1.69
C LYS A 723 -5.54 14.11 -3.22
N PHE A 724 -5.42 12.96 -3.82
CA PHE A 724 -5.37 12.78 -5.28
C PHE A 724 -6.74 12.47 -5.91
N GLY A 725 -7.84 12.54 -5.14
CA GLY A 725 -9.19 12.34 -5.65
C GLY A 725 -9.47 10.92 -6.14
N ILE A 726 -8.85 9.95 -5.51
CA ILE A 726 -9.03 8.52 -5.76
C ILE A 726 -10.29 8.03 -5.04
N LYS A 727 -11.08 7.19 -5.70
CA LYS A 727 -12.35 6.69 -5.20
C LYS A 727 -12.33 5.21 -4.83
N GLY A 728 -11.22 4.53 -5.06
CA GLY A 728 -11.09 3.12 -4.71
C GLY A 728 -9.65 2.64 -4.63
N MET A 729 -9.46 1.54 -3.91
CA MET A 729 -8.18 0.93 -3.60
C MET A 729 -8.20 -0.55 -4.00
N LEU A 730 -7.12 -1.03 -4.59
CA LEU A 730 -6.99 -2.43 -4.97
C LEU A 730 -5.72 -3.03 -4.38
N LEU A 731 -5.86 -4.25 -3.83
CA LEU A 731 -4.73 -5.11 -3.46
C LEU A 731 -4.96 -6.49 -4.06
N TRP A 732 -3.96 -7.01 -4.75
CA TRP A 732 -4.08 -8.26 -5.51
C TRP A 732 -4.37 -9.50 -4.64
N SER A 733 -3.85 -9.54 -3.40
CA SER A 733 -4.09 -10.61 -2.42
C SER A 733 -4.02 -10.08 -0.99
N MET A 734 -4.72 -10.74 -0.06
CA MET A 734 -4.67 -10.49 1.38
C MET A 734 -3.95 -11.59 2.16
N PHE A 735 -3.69 -12.74 1.54
CA PHE A 735 -3.17 -13.95 2.20
C PHE A 735 -2.25 -14.78 1.30
N SER A 736 -1.31 -14.14 0.63
CA SER A 736 -0.24 -14.84 -0.09
C SER A 736 0.70 -15.52 0.92
N TRP A 737 0.28 -16.65 1.50
CA TRP A 737 0.96 -17.30 2.63
C TRP A 737 2.08 -18.24 2.24
N THR A 738 2.14 -18.67 0.99
CA THR A 738 3.21 -19.51 0.47
C THR A 738 3.46 -19.23 -1.00
N SER A 739 4.66 -19.55 -1.44
CA SER A 739 5.05 -19.56 -2.85
C SER A 739 5.51 -20.97 -3.23
N ASP A 740 4.84 -21.58 -4.17
CA ASP A 740 5.20 -22.92 -4.66
C ASP A 740 6.58 -22.98 -5.31
N ALA A 741 7.07 -21.86 -5.82
CA ALA A 741 8.43 -21.77 -6.36
C ALA A 741 9.49 -21.91 -5.26
N ALA A 742 9.39 -21.09 -4.20
CA ALA A 742 10.33 -21.07 -3.09
C ALA A 742 10.14 -22.23 -2.11
N TYR A 743 8.89 -22.69 -1.97
CA TYR A 743 8.46 -23.79 -1.09
C TYR A 743 7.68 -24.83 -1.89
N PRO A 744 8.36 -25.73 -2.62
CA PRO A 744 7.69 -26.73 -3.48
C PRO A 744 6.79 -27.71 -2.74
N ASP A 745 6.97 -27.83 -1.42
CA ASP A 745 6.10 -28.60 -0.50
C ASP A 745 4.86 -27.81 -0.03
N GLY A 746 4.80 -26.52 -0.36
CA GLY A 746 3.73 -25.62 0.04
C GLY A 746 3.71 -25.26 1.54
N ILE A 747 4.85 -25.41 2.24
CA ILE A 747 4.98 -25.24 3.69
C ILE A 747 5.88 -24.02 4.01
N GLN A 748 5.43 -22.82 3.69
CA GLN A 748 6.03 -21.58 4.18
C GLN A 748 5.38 -21.20 5.52
N ASP A 749 6.18 -20.90 6.55
CA ASP A 749 5.70 -20.23 7.76
C ASP A 749 5.79 -18.71 7.56
N PRO A 750 4.67 -17.99 7.35
CA PRO A 750 4.70 -16.55 7.09
C PRO A 750 5.09 -15.68 8.30
N TYR A 751 5.21 -16.28 9.50
CA TYR A 751 5.73 -15.60 10.67
C TYR A 751 7.26 -15.67 10.74
N ALA A 752 7.84 -16.79 10.32
CA ALA A 752 9.28 -17.00 10.29
C ALA A 752 9.92 -16.45 9.01
N ASP A 753 9.21 -16.54 7.89
CA ASP A 753 9.61 -15.98 6.58
C ASP A 753 8.46 -15.15 6.01
N PRO A 754 8.39 -13.84 6.30
CA PRO A 754 7.35 -12.96 5.78
C PRO A 754 7.54 -12.61 4.30
N MET A 755 8.67 -12.97 3.68
CA MET A 755 8.92 -12.68 2.28
C MET A 755 7.88 -13.37 1.38
N THR A 756 7.24 -12.60 0.51
CA THR A 756 6.51 -13.14 -0.61
C THR A 756 7.49 -13.41 -1.73
N TRP A 757 7.57 -14.65 -2.20
CA TRP A 757 8.50 -15.06 -3.23
C TRP A 757 7.81 -15.15 -4.58
N PHE A 758 8.44 -14.61 -5.59
CA PHE A 758 7.89 -14.61 -6.95
C PHE A 758 8.22 -15.90 -7.69
N GLY A 759 7.26 -16.43 -8.45
CA GLY A 759 7.40 -17.71 -9.15
C GLY A 759 6.78 -17.74 -10.55
N LEU A 760 6.91 -16.66 -11.34
CA LEU A 760 6.33 -16.59 -12.69
C LEU A 760 7.38 -16.81 -13.79
N GLY A 761 6.97 -17.47 -14.89
CA GLY A 761 7.77 -17.66 -16.10
C GLY A 761 9.04 -18.53 -15.88
N SER A 762 10.16 -18.09 -16.40
CA SER A 762 11.47 -18.74 -16.20
C SER A 762 11.96 -18.72 -14.75
N LEU A 763 11.28 -17.95 -13.88
CA LEU A 763 11.54 -17.85 -12.45
C LEU A 763 10.73 -18.87 -11.63
N ALA A 764 9.87 -19.65 -12.28
CA ALA A 764 9.01 -20.68 -11.64
C ALA A 764 9.75 -22.01 -11.36
N ALA A 765 11.08 -22.07 -11.54
CA ALA A 765 11.87 -23.24 -11.18
C ALA A 765 11.73 -23.56 -9.69
N LYS A 766 11.51 -24.84 -9.36
CA LYS A 766 11.41 -25.31 -7.98
C LYS A 766 12.64 -24.87 -7.17
N GLY A 767 12.40 -24.27 -6.00
CA GLY A 767 13.43 -23.71 -5.14
C GLY A 767 13.92 -22.30 -5.53
N ALA A 768 13.38 -21.70 -6.58
CA ALA A 768 13.70 -20.32 -6.94
C ALA A 768 13.17 -19.33 -5.88
N ARG A 769 14.03 -18.43 -5.41
CA ARG A 769 13.73 -17.42 -4.38
C ARG A 769 13.96 -16.02 -4.93
N ASN A 770 12.93 -15.49 -5.58
CA ASN A 770 12.92 -14.10 -6.07
C ASN A 770 12.07 -13.25 -5.11
N PRO A 771 12.68 -12.33 -4.36
CA PRO A 771 11.95 -11.55 -3.35
C PRO A 771 10.98 -10.57 -4.03
N CYS A 772 9.73 -10.63 -3.58
CA CYS A 772 8.65 -9.74 -4.02
C CYS A 772 8.32 -8.66 -2.98
N GLY A 773 8.76 -8.84 -1.75
CA GLY A 773 8.55 -7.94 -0.62
C GLY A 773 7.98 -8.67 0.61
N ASN A 774 8.41 -8.25 1.79
CA ASN A 774 7.97 -8.83 3.06
C ASN A 774 6.49 -8.51 3.30
N GLY A 775 5.65 -9.54 3.34
CA GLY A 775 4.22 -9.36 3.52
C GLY A 775 3.50 -8.74 2.33
N CYS A 776 4.10 -8.70 1.13
CA CYS A 776 3.42 -8.32 -0.11
C CYS A 776 2.21 -9.24 -0.34
N GLY A 777 1.02 -8.64 -0.57
CA GLY A 777 -0.22 -9.40 -0.70
C GLY A 777 -0.60 -10.19 0.57
N ARG A 778 -0.15 -9.76 1.74
CA ARG A 778 -0.39 -10.44 3.03
C ARG A 778 -0.65 -9.42 4.14
N LEU A 779 -1.89 -8.97 4.29
CA LEU A 779 -2.36 -8.17 5.42
C LEU A 779 -3.09 -9.05 6.48
N VAL A 780 -3.35 -10.31 6.14
CA VAL A 780 -3.95 -11.31 7.02
C VAL A 780 -2.99 -12.48 7.15
N TYR A 781 -2.81 -12.99 8.36
CA TYR A 781 -2.00 -14.17 8.66
C TYR A 781 -2.88 -15.40 8.91
N PRO A 782 -2.38 -16.62 8.65
CA PRO A 782 -3.08 -17.83 9.08
C PRO A 782 -2.98 -17.97 10.60
N PRO A 783 -3.98 -18.53 11.28
CA PRO A 783 -3.81 -18.96 12.66
C PRO A 783 -2.60 -19.89 12.81
N ARG A 784 -1.89 -19.80 13.94
CA ARG A 784 -0.71 -20.67 14.20
C ARG A 784 -1.00 -22.15 13.97
N ARG A 785 -2.18 -22.61 14.35
CA ARG A 785 -2.62 -23.98 14.14
C ARG A 785 -2.68 -24.39 12.66
N CYS A 786 -3.02 -23.48 11.77
CA CYS A 786 -2.96 -23.73 10.32
C CYS A 786 -1.52 -23.95 9.85
N VAL A 787 -0.56 -23.20 10.39
CA VAL A 787 0.87 -23.35 10.07
C VAL A 787 1.39 -24.69 10.60
N GLU A 788 1.10 -25.02 11.86
CA GLU A 788 1.52 -26.25 12.54
C GLU A 788 1.01 -27.51 11.84
N THR A 789 -0.19 -27.44 11.27
CA THR A 789 -0.86 -28.60 10.62
C THR A 789 -0.76 -28.59 9.10
N ARG A 790 -0.09 -27.65 8.48
CA ARG A 790 -0.10 -27.42 7.02
C ARG A 790 0.29 -28.66 6.19
N GLY A 791 1.27 -29.42 6.63
CA GLY A 791 1.72 -30.65 5.97
C GLY A 791 0.85 -31.88 6.21
N ASP A 792 -0.08 -31.83 7.18
CA ASP A 792 -0.91 -32.98 7.57
C ASP A 792 -2.26 -32.98 6.83
N ARG A 793 -2.37 -33.79 5.78
CA ARG A 793 -3.62 -33.97 5.02
C ARG A 793 -4.77 -34.55 5.82
N SER A 794 -4.48 -35.21 6.97
CA SER A 794 -5.49 -35.82 7.86
C SER A 794 -6.01 -34.81 8.89
N ALA A 795 -5.39 -33.65 9.02
CA ALA A 795 -5.77 -32.66 10.00
C ALA A 795 -7.26 -32.27 9.95
N ALA A 796 -7.80 -32.05 11.13
CA ALA A 796 -9.18 -31.61 11.29
C ALA A 796 -9.31 -30.13 10.88
N LEU A 797 -10.55 -29.73 10.56
CA LEU A 797 -10.89 -28.34 10.27
C LEU A 797 -10.42 -27.42 11.39
N VAL A 798 -9.61 -26.42 11.05
CA VAL A 798 -9.24 -25.33 11.94
C VAL A 798 -10.38 -24.31 11.99
N LYS A 799 -10.89 -24.08 13.20
CA LYS A 799 -12.04 -23.16 13.41
C LYS A 799 -11.64 -21.76 13.87
N ASP A 800 -10.35 -21.54 14.10
CA ASP A 800 -9.83 -20.24 14.52
C ASP A 800 -10.10 -19.16 13.44
N ALA A 801 -10.27 -17.93 13.88
CA ALA A 801 -10.40 -16.79 12.96
C ALA A 801 -9.06 -16.47 12.28
N PRO A 802 -9.07 -15.89 11.06
CA PRO A 802 -7.85 -15.36 10.46
C PRO A 802 -7.25 -14.27 11.35
N VAL A 803 -5.93 -14.15 11.35
CA VAL A 803 -5.20 -13.22 12.21
C VAL A 803 -4.94 -11.92 11.43
N PRO A 804 -5.53 -10.78 11.83
CA PRO A 804 -5.22 -9.49 11.20
C PRO A 804 -3.78 -9.08 11.48
N SER A 805 -3.24 -8.21 10.64
CA SER A 805 -1.99 -7.52 10.89
C SER A 805 -2.21 -6.11 11.44
N GLN A 806 -1.17 -5.53 12.06
CA GLN A 806 -1.12 -4.13 12.42
C GLN A 806 -1.36 -3.23 11.19
N ARG A 807 -0.80 -3.60 10.04
CA ARG A 807 -1.00 -2.92 8.74
C ARG A 807 -2.47 -2.91 8.31
N LEU A 808 -3.19 -4.02 8.50
CA LEU A 808 -4.61 -4.11 8.15
C LEU A 808 -5.46 -3.16 9.01
N PHE A 809 -5.19 -3.07 10.31
CA PHE A 809 -5.93 -2.15 11.17
C PHE A 809 -5.55 -0.69 10.91
N GLN A 810 -4.30 -0.41 10.52
CA GLN A 810 -3.93 0.92 10.04
C GLN A 810 -4.61 1.29 8.71
N LEU A 811 -4.83 0.32 7.82
CA LEU A 811 -5.64 0.53 6.62
C LEU A 811 -7.10 0.85 6.97
N ARG A 812 -7.70 0.13 7.95
CA ARG A 812 -9.03 0.43 8.48
C ARG A 812 -9.10 1.86 8.98
N ASP A 813 -8.16 2.25 9.88
CA ASP A 813 -8.11 3.59 10.45
C ASP A 813 -8.01 4.67 9.34
N GLY A 814 -7.26 4.38 8.26
CA GLY A 814 -7.18 5.27 7.08
C GLY A 814 -8.49 5.38 6.30
N ILE A 815 -9.22 4.28 6.11
CA ILE A 815 -10.54 4.27 5.45
C ILE A 815 -11.56 5.04 6.31
N GLU A 816 -11.50 4.89 7.64
CA GLU A 816 -12.30 5.65 8.58
C GLU A 816 -11.99 7.15 8.50
N ASP A 817 -10.71 7.54 8.44
CA ASP A 817 -10.30 8.94 8.22
C ASP A 817 -10.85 9.50 6.90
N TYR A 818 -10.78 8.74 5.82
CA TYR A 818 -11.33 9.14 4.52
C TYR A 818 -12.84 9.41 4.62
N GLU A 819 -13.57 8.59 5.39
CA GLU A 819 -15.01 8.80 5.58
C GLU A 819 -15.29 10.06 6.42
N TYR A 820 -14.43 10.44 7.39
CA TYR A 820 -14.55 11.74 8.07
C TYR A 820 -14.45 12.92 7.08
N PHE A 821 -13.53 12.88 6.13
CA PHE A 821 -13.49 13.86 5.05
C PHE A 821 -14.79 13.87 4.25
N LYS A 822 -15.36 12.69 3.94
CA LYS A 822 -16.61 12.58 3.18
C LYS A 822 -17.81 13.07 3.99
N MET A 823 -17.85 12.82 5.29
CA MET A 823 -18.89 13.33 6.18
C MET A 823 -18.84 14.87 6.25
N LEU A 824 -17.66 15.45 6.43
CA LEU A 824 -17.50 16.91 6.44
C LEU A 824 -17.82 17.52 5.07
N GLU A 825 -17.38 16.90 3.97
CA GLU A 825 -17.66 17.37 2.61
C GLU A 825 -19.16 17.42 2.30
N ARG A 826 -19.98 16.50 2.84
CA ARG A 826 -21.45 16.52 2.73
C ARG A 826 -22.07 17.70 3.51
N LEU A 827 -21.49 18.08 4.64
CA LEU A 827 -21.97 19.18 5.49
C LEU A 827 -21.50 20.55 4.99
N ASP A 828 -20.26 20.66 4.56
CA ASP A 828 -19.63 21.89 4.06
C ASP A 828 -18.57 21.56 2.98
N PRO A 829 -18.96 21.52 1.68
CA PRO A 829 -18.04 21.19 0.59
C PRO A 829 -16.86 22.16 0.40
N LYS A 830 -16.87 23.31 1.05
CA LYS A 830 -15.83 24.34 0.95
C LYS A 830 -15.00 24.45 2.22
N ASN A 831 -15.20 23.58 3.18
CA ASN A 831 -14.49 23.63 4.45
C ASN A 831 -12.96 23.48 4.24
N PRO A 832 -12.15 24.38 4.81
CA PRO A 832 -10.69 24.32 4.63
C PRO A 832 -10.05 23.04 5.21
N LEU A 833 -10.69 22.38 6.18
CA LEU A 833 -10.20 21.12 6.73
C LEU A 833 -10.30 19.94 5.75
N LEU A 834 -10.98 20.11 4.61
CA LEU A 834 -11.03 19.09 3.54
C LEU A 834 -9.70 18.94 2.78
N ALA A 835 -8.77 19.87 2.96
CA ALA A 835 -7.41 19.76 2.44
C ALA A 835 -6.56 18.84 3.32
N VAL A 836 -5.84 17.90 2.69
CA VAL A 836 -4.86 17.06 3.40
C VAL A 836 -3.67 17.93 3.82
N PRO A 837 -3.29 17.94 5.11
CA PRO A 837 -2.19 18.75 5.62
C PRO A 837 -0.83 18.35 5.04
N ALA A 838 0.08 19.31 4.92
CA ALA A 838 1.42 19.08 4.38
C ALA A 838 2.30 18.20 5.29
N ASP A 839 2.10 18.26 6.61
CA ASP A 839 2.77 17.39 7.58
C ASP A 839 2.30 15.91 7.52
N VAL A 840 1.15 15.65 6.88
CA VAL A 840 0.71 14.30 6.54
C VAL A 840 1.21 13.91 5.15
N CYS A 841 0.96 14.72 4.13
CA CYS A 841 1.34 14.39 2.76
C CYS A 841 1.50 15.64 1.89
N VAL A 842 2.71 15.81 1.35
CA VAL A 842 3.03 16.83 0.34
C VAL A 842 2.84 16.25 -1.06
N SER A 843 3.39 15.05 -1.31
CA SER A 843 3.33 14.33 -2.59
C SER A 843 3.35 12.83 -2.35
N GLU A 844 3.26 12.02 -3.40
CA GLU A 844 3.34 10.54 -3.33
C GLU A 844 4.68 10.01 -2.77
N THR A 845 5.70 10.87 -2.71
CA THR A 845 7.06 10.51 -2.25
C THR A 845 7.56 11.38 -1.10
N GLU A 846 6.76 12.36 -0.68
CA GLU A 846 7.09 13.28 0.41
C GLU A 846 5.90 13.33 1.38
N TYR A 847 6.00 12.59 2.47
CA TYR A 847 4.95 12.42 3.47
C TYR A 847 5.53 12.22 4.88
N GLY A 848 4.70 12.49 5.88
CA GLY A 848 5.05 12.28 7.29
C GLY A 848 4.90 10.82 7.70
N HIS A 849 5.77 10.38 8.61
CA HIS A 849 5.70 9.03 9.20
C HIS A 849 5.09 9.02 10.61
N ASP A 850 4.92 10.20 11.21
CA ASP A 850 4.31 10.33 12.54
C ASP A 850 2.79 10.20 12.46
N PRO A 851 2.18 9.15 13.00
CA PRO A 851 0.73 8.98 13.01
C PRO A 851 -0.01 10.08 13.76
N ALA A 852 0.65 10.79 14.68
CA ALA A 852 0.02 11.88 15.45
C ALA A 852 -0.45 13.05 14.57
N ALA A 853 0.17 13.28 13.42
CA ALA A 853 -0.28 14.32 12.47
C ALA A 853 -1.67 13.97 11.90
N MET A 854 -1.88 12.69 11.51
CA MET A 854 -3.16 12.18 11.03
C MET A 854 -4.23 12.25 12.14
N ASP A 855 -3.89 11.79 13.37
CA ASP A 855 -4.80 11.82 14.52
C ASP A 855 -5.23 13.25 14.87
N ALA A 856 -4.30 14.20 14.87
CA ALA A 856 -4.59 15.60 15.16
C ALA A 856 -5.54 16.22 14.11
N HIS A 857 -5.38 15.89 12.83
CA HIS A 857 -6.27 16.40 11.79
C HIS A 857 -7.64 15.71 11.83
N ARG A 858 -7.68 14.38 12.02
CA ARG A 858 -8.93 13.62 12.21
C ARG A 858 -9.76 14.21 13.37
N LEU A 859 -9.11 14.56 14.49
CA LEU A 859 -9.81 15.20 15.61
C LEU A 859 -10.40 16.56 15.21
N LYS A 860 -9.72 17.37 14.38
CA LYS A 860 -10.26 18.62 13.85
C LYS A 860 -11.48 18.38 12.95
N LEU A 861 -11.42 17.36 12.08
CA LEU A 861 -12.56 16.95 11.25
C LEU A 861 -13.75 16.55 12.13
N ALA A 862 -13.52 15.70 13.14
CA ALA A 862 -14.56 15.25 14.07
C ALA A 862 -15.25 16.43 14.78
N ARG A 863 -14.46 17.36 15.32
CA ARG A 863 -15.01 18.55 16.00
C ARG A 863 -15.81 19.43 15.06
N GLU A 864 -15.40 19.56 13.83
CA GLU A 864 -16.11 20.37 12.84
C GLU A 864 -17.39 19.69 12.35
N ILE A 865 -17.37 18.37 12.12
CA ILE A 865 -18.58 17.57 11.86
C ILE A 865 -19.59 17.74 13.01
N GLU A 866 -19.12 17.61 14.24
CA GLU A 866 -19.94 17.78 15.44
C GLU A 866 -20.57 19.18 15.51
N ARG A 867 -19.77 20.22 15.27
CA ARG A 867 -20.23 21.62 15.27
C ARG A 867 -21.29 21.88 14.21
N LEU A 868 -21.08 21.42 12.98
CA LEU A 868 -22.01 21.61 11.87
C LEU A 868 -23.28 20.80 12.05
N SER A 869 -23.18 19.56 12.54
CA SER A 869 -24.34 18.73 12.82
C SER A 869 -25.20 19.29 13.96
N SER A 870 -24.58 19.93 14.96
CA SER A 870 -25.29 20.58 16.06
C SER A 870 -25.97 21.89 15.62
N SER A 871 -25.37 22.63 14.68
CA SER A 871 -25.95 23.89 14.20
C SER A 871 -27.16 23.68 13.28
N THR A 872 -27.28 22.53 12.67
CA THR A 872 -28.48 22.14 11.92
C THR A 872 -29.65 21.76 12.84
N SER A 873 -29.40 21.49 14.13
CA SER A 873 -30.44 21.18 15.12
C SER A 873 -31.04 22.40 15.83
N THR A 874 -30.58 23.62 15.60
CA THR A 874 -31.09 24.87 16.21
C THR A 874 -32.27 25.54 15.47
N TRP A 875 -32.90 24.82 14.55
CA TRP A 875 -34.27 25.20 14.13
C TRP A 875 -35.24 24.65 15.15
N GLY A 876 -35.81 25.60 15.94
CA GLY A 876 -36.57 25.32 17.14
C GLY A 876 -37.60 24.21 17.02
N ASP A 877 -37.78 23.49 18.12
CA ASP A 877 -38.86 22.57 18.52
C ASP A 877 -39.69 21.84 17.43
N ALA A 878 -39.11 21.56 16.28
CA ALA A 878 -39.65 20.56 15.39
C ALA A 878 -39.42 19.18 16.02
N LYS A 879 -40.47 18.47 16.39
CA LYS A 879 -40.48 17.09 16.82
C LYS A 879 -39.48 16.30 16.01
N ALA A 880 -38.60 15.54 16.67
CA ALA A 880 -37.62 14.67 16.03
C ALA A 880 -38.29 13.89 14.88
N PRO A 881 -37.63 13.76 13.71
CA PRO A 881 -38.21 13.02 12.59
C PRO A 881 -38.64 11.62 13.05
N ASN A 882 -39.86 11.27 12.75
CA ASN A 882 -40.38 9.95 13.08
C ASN A 882 -39.85 8.95 12.03
N TYR A 883 -38.89 8.12 12.38
CA TYR A 883 -38.38 7.05 11.53
C TYR A 883 -39.16 5.74 11.66
N ASP A 884 -40.24 5.71 12.40
CA ASP A 884 -41.11 4.54 12.56
C ASP A 884 -42.21 4.57 11.49
N GLU A 885 -41.98 3.87 10.40
CA GLU A 885 -42.90 3.77 9.27
C GLU A 885 -44.31 3.29 9.69
N SER A 886 -44.42 2.50 10.76
CA SER A 886 -45.73 2.03 11.27
C SER A 886 -46.58 3.17 11.83
N LYS A 887 -46.03 4.33 12.12
CA LYS A 887 -46.71 5.55 12.62
C LYS A 887 -46.97 6.56 11.51
N VAL A 888 -46.53 6.31 10.29
CA VAL A 888 -46.83 7.14 9.13
C VAL A 888 -48.20 6.71 8.60
N GLY A 889 -49.18 7.55 8.73
CA GLY A 889 -50.50 7.33 8.15
C GLY A 889 -50.43 7.26 6.61
N PRO A 890 -51.45 6.74 5.93
CA PRO A 890 -51.46 6.71 4.48
C PRO A 890 -51.29 8.13 3.93
N TYR A 891 -50.20 8.34 3.16
CA TYR A 891 -49.93 9.64 2.51
C TYR A 891 -49.93 9.45 1.00
N THR A 892 -50.45 10.45 0.30
CA THR A 892 -50.40 10.53 -1.15
C THR A 892 -49.26 11.50 -1.49
N LEU A 893 -48.25 11.03 -2.20
CA LEU A 893 -47.22 11.91 -2.75
C LEU A 893 -47.87 12.86 -3.73
N GLU A 894 -47.75 14.15 -3.47
CA GLU A 894 -48.19 15.16 -4.44
C GLU A 894 -47.35 15.07 -5.71
N ASP A 895 -48.03 15.12 -6.85
CA ASP A 895 -47.34 15.11 -8.14
C ASP A 895 -46.37 16.34 -8.23
N PRO A 896 -45.06 16.15 -8.33
CA PRO A 896 -44.10 17.24 -8.40
C PRO A 896 -44.29 18.13 -9.61
N LEU A 897 -44.97 17.64 -10.65
CA LEU A 897 -45.25 18.36 -11.88
C LEU A 897 -46.62 19.11 -11.83
N THR A 898 -47.18 19.31 -10.61
CA THR A 898 -48.45 20.04 -10.44
C THR A 898 -48.25 21.21 -9.51
N PHE A 899 -48.66 22.41 -9.92
CA PHE A 899 -48.64 23.63 -9.09
C PHE A 899 -49.58 23.51 -7.90
N ALA A 900 -49.43 24.37 -6.89
CA ALA A 900 -50.32 24.40 -5.72
C ALA A 900 -51.79 24.67 -6.06
N ASP A 901 -52.07 25.32 -7.17
CA ASP A 901 -53.43 25.57 -7.69
C ASP A 901 -54.02 24.40 -8.50
N GLY A 902 -53.31 23.28 -8.60
CA GLY A 902 -53.77 22.08 -9.33
C GLY A 902 -53.42 22.07 -10.83
N THR A 903 -52.83 23.12 -11.37
CA THR A 903 -52.42 23.15 -12.78
C THR A 903 -51.13 22.38 -12.99
N LYS A 904 -50.99 21.71 -14.14
CA LYS A 904 -49.78 20.94 -14.46
C LYS A 904 -48.68 21.79 -15.12
N LEU A 905 -47.41 21.51 -14.82
CA LEU A 905 -46.28 22.04 -15.56
C LEU A 905 -46.37 21.52 -17.01
N THR A 906 -46.24 22.42 -17.96
CA THR A 906 -46.25 22.12 -19.38
C THR A 906 -44.91 22.42 -20.06
N SER A 907 -43.98 23.10 -19.38
CA SER A 907 -42.64 23.40 -19.87
C SER A 907 -41.62 23.51 -18.75
N PRO A 908 -40.34 23.32 -19.02
CA PRO A 908 -39.26 23.46 -18.06
C PRO A 908 -39.14 24.84 -17.43
N ASP A 909 -39.52 25.89 -18.16
CA ASP A 909 -39.42 27.28 -17.70
C ASP A 909 -40.35 27.60 -16.56
N GLN A 910 -41.37 26.79 -16.34
CA GLN A 910 -42.33 26.93 -15.23
C GLN A 910 -41.81 26.39 -13.92
N TRP A 911 -40.77 25.59 -13.98
CA TRP A 911 -40.19 24.94 -12.81
C TRP A 911 -39.72 25.88 -11.72
N PRO A 912 -39.04 27.06 -12.00
CA PRO A 912 -38.70 28.01 -10.98
C PRO A 912 -39.87 28.53 -10.16
N LYS A 913 -41.04 28.72 -10.81
CA LYS A 913 -42.27 29.13 -10.13
C LYS A 913 -42.81 28.02 -9.22
N ARG A 914 -42.86 26.77 -9.69
CA ARG A 914 -43.28 25.64 -8.88
C ARG A 914 -42.34 25.41 -7.70
N ARG A 915 -41.05 25.65 -7.88
CA ARG A 915 -40.02 25.62 -6.84
C ARG A 915 -40.26 26.62 -5.72
N SER A 916 -40.72 27.80 -6.03
CA SER A 916 -40.97 28.87 -5.02
C SER A 916 -42.25 28.65 -4.19
N GLU A 917 -43.13 27.74 -4.60
CA GLU A 917 -44.41 27.48 -3.90
C GLU A 917 -44.24 26.52 -2.71
N LYS A 918 -43.13 25.83 -2.59
CA LYS A 918 -42.82 24.91 -1.45
C LYS A 918 -41.54 25.30 -0.74
N HIS A 919 -41.70 25.68 0.51
CA HIS A 919 -40.57 25.86 1.43
C HIS A 919 -40.31 24.58 2.21
N GLY A 920 -39.06 24.02 2.15
CA GLY A 920 -38.61 22.97 3.05
C GLY A 920 -38.01 21.71 2.44
N ILE A 921 -37.72 21.69 1.13
CA ILE A 921 -37.01 20.57 0.49
C ILE A 921 -35.50 20.89 0.44
N ALA A 922 -34.66 19.96 0.85
CA ALA A 922 -33.22 20.12 0.85
C ALA A 922 -32.63 20.19 -0.59
N ALA A 923 -31.47 20.81 -0.76
CA ALA A 923 -30.87 21.04 -2.08
C ALA A 923 -30.62 19.74 -2.87
N CYS A 924 -30.38 18.62 -2.18
CA CYS A 924 -30.22 17.29 -2.79
C CYS A 924 -31.51 16.75 -3.44
N ASP A 925 -32.67 17.01 -2.82
CA ASP A 925 -33.97 16.59 -3.36
C ASP A 925 -34.28 17.35 -4.65
N TRP A 926 -33.77 18.57 -4.79
CA TRP A 926 -33.93 19.40 -5.97
C TRP A 926 -33.05 18.92 -7.16
N ILE A 927 -31.84 18.46 -6.89
CA ILE A 927 -30.97 17.91 -7.94
C ILE A 927 -31.62 16.66 -8.53
N TRP A 928 -32.22 15.81 -7.69
CA TRP A 928 -32.96 14.63 -8.11
C TRP A 928 -34.22 14.96 -8.91
N ALA A 929 -34.98 15.94 -8.46
CA ALA A 929 -36.18 16.37 -9.15
C ALA A 929 -35.87 17.04 -10.50
N MET A 930 -34.76 17.76 -10.60
CA MET A 930 -34.31 18.38 -11.85
C MET A 930 -33.82 17.32 -12.86
N ASP A 931 -33.02 16.37 -12.42
CA ASP A 931 -32.54 15.27 -13.28
C ASP A 931 -33.71 14.38 -13.79
N PHE A 932 -34.74 14.18 -12.93
CA PHE A 932 -35.95 13.49 -13.30
C PHE A 932 -36.81 14.28 -14.30
N ALA A 933 -36.92 15.60 -14.09
CA ALA A 933 -37.69 16.47 -15.00
C ALA A 933 -36.99 16.55 -16.38
N ASP A 934 -35.66 16.70 -16.41
CA ASP A 934 -34.91 16.73 -17.65
C ASP A 934 -35.06 15.44 -18.46
N ARG A 935 -35.09 14.29 -17.80
CA ARG A 935 -35.33 12.98 -18.44
C ARG A 935 -36.75 12.82 -19.01
N ILE A 936 -37.75 13.36 -18.32
CA ILE A 936 -39.14 13.32 -18.82
C ILE A 936 -39.30 14.23 -20.03
N PHE A 937 -38.85 15.50 -19.93
CA PHE A 937 -38.94 16.43 -21.05
C PHE A 937 -38.07 16.09 -22.27
N ALA A 938 -36.94 15.37 -22.05
CA ALA A 938 -36.16 14.80 -23.14
C ALA A 938 -36.87 13.63 -23.84
N ARG A 939 -37.68 12.87 -23.13
CA ARG A 939 -38.47 11.75 -23.68
C ARG A 939 -39.65 12.22 -24.54
N ASP A 940 -40.31 13.32 -24.14
CA ASP A 940 -41.44 13.87 -24.92
C ASP A 940 -40.96 14.51 -26.24
N LYS A 941 -39.74 15.10 -26.27
CA LYS A 941 -39.18 15.62 -27.53
C LYS A 941 -38.87 14.57 -28.56
N ASN A 942 -38.65 13.30 -28.16
CA ASN A 942 -38.43 12.17 -29.06
C ASN A 942 -39.72 11.50 -29.57
N ILE A 943 -40.86 11.85 -29.01
CA ILE A 943 -42.16 11.34 -29.43
C ILE A 943 -42.79 12.25 -30.54
N GLU A 944 -42.45 13.54 -30.53
CA GLU A 944 -42.91 14.46 -31.61
C GLU A 944 -42.03 14.43 -32.89
N SER A 945 -40.95 13.67 -32.89
CA SER A 945 -40.04 13.50 -34.05
C SER A 945 -40.10 12.12 -34.72
N GLN A 946 -41.13 11.31 -34.38
CA GLN A 946 -41.55 10.13 -35.11
C GLN A 946 -43.02 10.29 -35.53
#